data_21605dbfde67dd299c17ffbfa7474bac
#
_entry.id   21605dbfde67dd299c17ffbfa7474bac
#
_cell.length_a   1.000
_cell.length_b   1.000
_cell.length_c   1.000
_cell.angle_alpha   90.00
_cell.angle_beta   90.00
_cell.angle_gamma   90.00
#
_symmetry.space_group_name_H-M   'P 1'
#
loop_
_entity.id
_entity.type
_entity.pdbx_description
1 polymer ?
#
loop_
_entity_poly.entity_id
_entity_poly.type
_entity_poly.pdbx_seq_one_letter_code
_entity_poly.pdbx_strand_id
1 'polypeptide(L)'
;MRRPGAHAHLAGTAALFLLAAAIPVKTTAVVPSEGDALLAWKVSLLKAAALSNWTSAAPVCDWVGVFCDTAGRVETLRLERLGLSGGLDTLNTTVLPALAVLNLWGNNLRGAIPASISLLRSLKSLNLSSNRFNSSIPPQLGDMPGLQSLSLRNNRLVGDIPHQLCRLLSVRKIDLLNNRLTGNLPDCWCKFQALWYINLSKNRLTGDLPQCWCKLQALRYIDLSKNRLTGNLPDCWWNLQALQLMDLSRNSFSGEIPMTKASHNCSLMYLNLAKNAFAGTFPHLEGCSSLIALILGNNRFHGSIPPQIGNMQNLVSLQLYKNNLIGDIPHQLCELLSVRILDLSDNKLTGDLPACWCNLQALWYMKLSKNLLTGKLPGCWWNLEALEFMDLSDNSFLGEIPLAKARHNCSLKSLYLSENGFVGVFPQVLRACNSLVTLDIGNNRFFGVLPPWIVIWVQSMKILSLRSNNFTGEFPLELSQLSQLQLLDMANNSFIGAIPVAFGNLTSMRRPHNMSTLRPLGGLKYWDKIKINWKGQERTFNRTLELISGIDVSDNLLSRCIPEELTKLQGIQFLNLSRNHLSCSIPEDIGSLTFLESLDVSSNGLTGEIPPSMSSLSWLNSLNVSNNLLSGKIPNGSQMQTLTDPSIYSNNSGLCGFPLDMCANTLLSPNERNCEVEDQWLCYWVIAGIVFGFWLWFGMLFRVKAWRCAFLFFVDGVQCKIMKKVSR
;
A
#
# COMPACT_ATOMS: atom_id res chain seq x y z
N MET A 1 -42.88 -34.10 57.62
CA MET A 1 -44.29 -34.06 58.13
C MET A 1 -45.21 -34.46 57.03
N ARG A 2 -45.92 -35.53 57.30
CA ARG A 2 -47.26 -35.97 56.84
C ARG A 2 -47.58 -36.07 55.35
N ARG A 3 -47.64 -37.33 54.88
CA ARG A 3 -48.66 -37.97 54.04
C ARG A 3 -50.07 -37.77 54.65
N PRO A 4 -51.23 -38.25 54.09
CA PRO A 4 -51.49 -39.24 53.00
C PRO A 4 -52.74 -38.87 52.14
N GLY A 5 -53.14 -39.66 51.18
CA GLY A 5 -54.01 -40.81 51.00
C GLY A 5 -54.85 -40.66 49.77
N ALA A 6 -54.98 -41.54 48.88
CA ALA A 6 -55.59 -42.86 48.74
C ALA A 6 -57.03 -42.84 48.19
N HIS A 7 -57.28 -43.77 47.29
CA HIS A 7 -58.39 -44.57 46.80
C HIS A 7 -58.87 -44.31 45.37
N ALA A 8 -58.61 -45.17 44.42
CA ALA A 8 -59.20 -46.52 44.11
C ALA A 8 -60.59 -46.48 43.53
N HIS A 9 -60.84 -46.95 42.31
CA HIS A 9 -61.73 -48.03 41.96
C HIS A 9 -61.67 -48.48 40.50
N LEU A 10 -61.47 -49.71 40.32
CA LEU A 10 -61.68 -50.72 39.33
C LEU A 10 -62.91 -50.54 38.40
N ALA A 11 -62.71 -50.91 37.13
CA ALA A 11 -63.59 -51.85 36.40
C ALA A 11 -62.84 -52.29 35.10
N GLY A 12 -62.74 -53.57 34.96
CA GLY A 12 -62.09 -54.30 33.88
C GLY A 12 -63.05 -54.62 32.73
N THR A 13 -62.41 -54.90 31.58
CA THR A 13 -62.94 -55.81 30.56
C THR A 13 -61.76 -56.43 29.78
N ALA A 14 -61.86 -57.76 29.67
CA ALA A 14 -60.88 -58.58 28.94
C ALA A 14 -61.01 -58.43 27.42
N ALA A 15 -59.91 -58.47 26.69
CA ALA A 15 -59.92 -58.85 25.28
C ALA A 15 -58.54 -59.37 24.85
N LEU A 16 -58.56 -60.57 24.52
CA LEU A 16 -57.68 -61.45 23.68
C LEU A 16 -56.31 -60.97 23.27
N PHE A 17 -55.28 -61.72 23.71
CA PHE A 17 -53.93 -61.80 23.18
C PHE A 17 -53.97 -62.48 21.82
N LEU A 18 -53.51 -61.75 20.76
CA LEU A 18 -52.95 -62.34 19.56
C LEU A 18 -51.40 -62.03 19.60
N LEU A 19 -50.61 -63.08 19.91
CA LEU A 19 -49.19 -63.06 19.79
C LEU A 19 -48.81 -62.98 18.29
N ALA A 20 -48.44 -61.78 17.79
CA ALA A 20 -47.67 -61.66 16.57
C ALA A 20 -46.22 -61.67 16.99
N ALA A 21 -45.52 -62.78 16.67
CA ALA A 21 -44.06 -62.87 16.80
C ALA A 21 -43.41 -61.85 15.89
N ALA A 22 -42.98 -60.70 16.44
CA ALA A 22 -42.13 -59.76 15.75
C ALA A 22 -40.73 -60.37 15.67
N ILE A 23 -40.36 -60.86 14.49
CA ILE A 23 -38.97 -61.18 14.13
C ILE A 23 -38.20 -59.85 14.18
N PRO A 24 -37.17 -59.69 15.00
CA PRO A 24 -36.34 -58.53 14.93
C PRO A 24 -35.57 -58.57 13.56
N VAL A 25 -36.03 -57.76 12.61
CA VAL A 25 -35.22 -57.40 11.45
C VAL A 25 -34.01 -56.67 12.00
N LYS A 26 -32.89 -57.38 12.16
CA LYS A 26 -31.60 -56.77 12.29
C LYS A 26 -31.35 -55.98 11.01
N THR A 27 -31.71 -54.71 11.02
CA THR A 27 -31.16 -53.75 10.07
C THR A 27 -29.68 -53.69 10.37
N THR A 28 -28.91 -54.53 9.71
CA THR A 28 -27.45 -54.34 9.57
C THR A 28 -27.30 -53.01 8.92
N ALA A 29 -26.94 -52.00 9.71
CA ALA A 29 -26.51 -50.71 9.16
C ALA A 29 -25.38 -51.01 8.17
N VAL A 30 -25.69 -50.88 6.88
CA VAL A 30 -24.68 -51.07 5.83
C VAL A 30 -23.66 -49.93 6.07
N VAL A 31 -22.44 -50.30 6.48
CA VAL A 31 -21.35 -49.33 6.62
C VAL A 31 -21.10 -48.80 5.20
N PRO A 32 -21.29 -47.50 4.96
CA PRO A 32 -21.07 -46.93 3.62
C PRO A 32 -19.65 -47.19 3.17
N SER A 33 -19.47 -47.56 1.89
CA SER A 33 -18.14 -47.70 1.31
C SER A 33 -17.41 -46.37 1.21
N GLU A 34 -16.09 -46.38 1.02
CA GLU A 34 -15.31 -45.17 0.78
C GLU A 34 -15.86 -44.36 -0.40
N GLY A 35 -16.28 -45.05 -1.48
CA GLY A 35 -16.90 -44.48 -2.66
C GLY A 35 -18.24 -43.79 -2.33
N ASP A 36 -19.12 -44.46 -1.55
CA ASP A 36 -20.42 -43.88 -1.16
C ASP A 36 -20.23 -42.60 -0.36
N ALA A 37 -19.28 -42.56 0.55
CA ALA A 37 -18.97 -41.36 1.34
C ALA A 37 -18.46 -40.20 0.48
N LEU A 38 -17.60 -40.47 -0.49
CA LEU A 38 -17.10 -39.46 -1.42
C LEU A 38 -18.19 -38.96 -2.38
N LEU A 39 -19.10 -39.86 -2.84
CA LEU A 39 -20.28 -39.48 -3.65
C LEU A 39 -21.26 -38.62 -2.85
N ALA A 40 -21.54 -38.97 -1.61
CA ALA A 40 -22.40 -38.19 -0.73
C ALA A 40 -21.83 -36.77 -0.52
N TRP A 41 -20.52 -36.65 -0.31
CA TRP A 41 -19.86 -35.35 -0.24
C TRP A 41 -19.95 -34.59 -1.57
N LYS A 42 -19.69 -35.23 -2.73
CA LYS A 42 -19.83 -34.62 -4.07
C LYS A 42 -21.24 -34.03 -4.27
N VAL A 43 -22.29 -34.75 -3.90
CA VAL A 43 -23.69 -34.29 -4.04
C VAL A 43 -23.98 -33.07 -3.18
N SER A 44 -23.34 -32.96 -2.03
CA SER A 44 -23.49 -31.81 -1.12
C SER A 44 -22.78 -30.53 -1.61
N LEU A 45 -21.86 -30.64 -2.59
CA LEU A 45 -21.15 -29.51 -3.12
C LEU A 45 -22.04 -28.68 -4.04
N LEU A 46 -21.96 -27.34 -3.93
CA LEU A 46 -22.69 -26.40 -4.78
C LEU A 46 -22.16 -26.36 -6.22
N LYS A 47 -20.87 -26.65 -6.40
CA LYS A 47 -20.20 -26.81 -7.69
C LYS A 47 -19.21 -27.96 -7.61
N ALA A 48 -19.39 -28.98 -8.45
CA ALA A 48 -18.57 -30.16 -8.51
C ALA A 48 -18.41 -30.70 -9.96
N ALA A 49 -18.54 -29.83 -10.98
CA ALA A 49 -18.50 -30.24 -12.39
C ALA A 49 -17.22 -31.02 -12.77
N ALA A 50 -16.09 -30.65 -12.16
CA ALA A 50 -14.81 -31.32 -12.37
C ALA A 50 -14.76 -32.75 -11.84
N LEU A 51 -15.72 -33.16 -10.99
CA LEU A 51 -15.86 -34.53 -10.46
C LEU A 51 -16.88 -35.33 -11.26
N SER A 52 -17.09 -35.06 -12.52
CA SER A 52 -18.08 -35.74 -13.38
C SER A 52 -17.89 -37.26 -13.44
N ASN A 53 -16.65 -37.75 -13.43
CA ASN A 53 -16.34 -39.17 -13.46
C ASN A 53 -16.51 -39.91 -12.12
N TRP A 54 -16.83 -39.19 -11.03
CA TRP A 54 -17.21 -39.80 -9.77
C TRP A 54 -18.65 -40.33 -9.87
N THR A 55 -18.78 -41.60 -10.16
CA THR A 55 -20.07 -42.26 -10.34
C THR A 55 -20.04 -43.63 -9.69
N SER A 56 -21.18 -44.16 -9.30
CA SER A 56 -21.30 -45.53 -8.76
C SER A 56 -20.96 -46.62 -9.76
N ALA A 57 -20.89 -46.29 -11.06
CA ALA A 57 -20.55 -47.24 -12.12
C ALA A 57 -19.04 -47.41 -12.32
N ALA A 58 -18.20 -46.47 -11.83
CA ALA A 58 -16.74 -46.54 -11.96
C ALA A 58 -16.07 -46.87 -10.62
N PRO A 59 -14.99 -47.66 -10.62
CA PRO A 59 -14.22 -47.95 -9.42
C PRO A 59 -13.70 -46.64 -8.80
N VAL A 60 -13.73 -46.51 -7.46
CA VAL A 60 -13.32 -45.31 -6.73
C VAL A 60 -11.88 -44.89 -7.03
N CYS A 61 -11.02 -45.84 -7.29
CA CYS A 61 -9.60 -45.62 -7.60
C CYS A 61 -9.34 -45.03 -9.00
N ASP A 62 -10.36 -45.05 -9.89
CA ASP A 62 -10.28 -44.45 -11.24
C ASP A 62 -10.84 -43.05 -11.26
N TRP A 63 -11.33 -42.56 -10.11
CA TRP A 63 -11.92 -41.22 -10.03
C TRP A 63 -10.84 -40.11 -10.04
N VAL A 64 -11.17 -39.00 -10.66
CA VAL A 64 -10.29 -37.82 -10.69
C VAL A 64 -9.81 -37.46 -9.30
N GLY A 65 -8.49 -37.47 -9.12
CA GLY A 65 -7.84 -37.03 -7.88
C GLY A 65 -7.88 -38.04 -6.75
N VAL A 66 -8.42 -39.26 -6.97
CA VAL A 66 -8.40 -40.37 -6.02
C VAL A 66 -7.26 -41.30 -6.35
N PHE A 67 -6.44 -41.66 -5.35
CA PHE A 67 -5.36 -42.61 -5.47
C PHE A 67 -5.48 -43.63 -4.33
N CYS A 68 -5.43 -44.91 -4.66
CA CYS A 68 -5.57 -45.98 -3.71
C CYS A 68 -4.21 -46.64 -3.37
N ASP A 69 -4.17 -47.32 -2.21
CA ASP A 69 -3.07 -48.17 -1.81
C ASP A 69 -3.16 -49.53 -2.54
N THR A 70 -2.20 -50.41 -2.26
CA THR A 70 -2.14 -51.76 -2.85
C THR A 70 -3.32 -52.66 -2.45
N ALA A 71 -4.07 -52.29 -1.41
CA ALA A 71 -5.27 -53.02 -0.96
C ALA A 71 -6.56 -52.42 -1.54
N GLY A 72 -6.47 -51.42 -2.46
CA GLY A 72 -7.63 -50.76 -3.08
C GLY A 72 -8.32 -49.73 -2.19
N ARG A 73 -7.71 -49.27 -1.08
CA ARG A 73 -8.27 -48.29 -0.17
C ARG A 73 -7.80 -46.90 -0.55
N VAL A 74 -8.62 -45.88 -0.39
CA VAL A 74 -8.30 -44.48 -0.70
C VAL A 74 -7.18 -43.98 0.22
N GLU A 75 -5.97 -43.84 -0.29
CA GLU A 75 -4.80 -43.34 0.43
C GLU A 75 -4.58 -41.81 0.21
N THR A 76 -4.87 -41.33 -0.99
CA THR A 76 -4.62 -39.93 -1.34
C THR A 76 -5.80 -39.34 -2.08
N LEU A 77 -6.22 -38.15 -1.65
CA LEU A 77 -7.26 -37.36 -2.30
C LEU A 77 -6.65 -35.97 -2.70
N ARG A 78 -6.45 -35.78 -4.03
CA ARG A 78 -5.89 -34.52 -4.61
C ARG A 78 -6.89 -33.88 -5.54
N LEU A 79 -7.52 -32.83 -5.08
CA LEU A 79 -8.58 -32.09 -5.80
C LEU A 79 -8.23 -30.61 -5.92
N GLU A 80 -6.97 -30.32 -6.29
CA GLU A 80 -6.47 -28.94 -6.37
C GLU A 80 -7.05 -28.21 -7.58
N ARG A 81 -7.46 -26.95 -7.37
CA ARG A 81 -7.91 -26.02 -8.43
C ARG A 81 -9.06 -26.53 -9.29
N LEU A 82 -9.92 -27.39 -8.77
CA LEU A 82 -11.07 -27.94 -9.49
C LEU A 82 -12.32 -27.05 -9.43
N GLY A 83 -12.23 -25.85 -8.83
CA GLY A 83 -13.35 -24.93 -8.71
C GLY A 83 -14.48 -25.42 -7.80
N LEU A 84 -14.23 -26.40 -6.93
CA LEU A 84 -15.19 -26.97 -6.00
C LEU A 84 -15.73 -25.91 -5.05
N SER A 85 -17.04 -25.91 -4.83
CA SER A 85 -17.71 -24.95 -3.92
C SER A 85 -18.67 -25.69 -3.02
N GLY A 86 -18.67 -25.41 -1.73
CA GLY A 86 -19.51 -26.07 -0.71
C GLY A 86 -18.76 -26.14 0.62
N GLY A 87 -19.15 -27.07 1.49
CA GLY A 87 -18.52 -27.33 2.78
C GLY A 87 -17.78 -28.66 2.83
N LEU A 88 -17.23 -28.96 3.99
CA LEU A 88 -16.66 -30.30 4.31
C LEU A 88 -17.52 -31.04 5.34
N ASP A 89 -18.63 -30.49 5.77
CA ASP A 89 -19.44 -31.00 6.90
C ASP A 89 -20.02 -32.39 6.59
N THR A 90 -20.29 -32.68 5.33
CA THR A 90 -20.87 -33.95 4.86
C THR A 90 -19.83 -35.00 4.47
N LEU A 91 -18.53 -34.66 4.48
CA LEU A 91 -17.47 -35.61 4.22
C LEU A 91 -17.35 -36.58 5.39
N ASN A 92 -17.82 -37.82 5.19
CA ASN A 92 -17.71 -38.84 6.22
C ASN A 92 -16.28 -39.38 6.29
N THR A 93 -15.52 -38.90 7.25
CA THR A 93 -14.11 -39.22 7.45
C THR A 93 -13.89 -40.57 8.15
N THR A 94 -14.95 -41.13 8.78
CA THR A 94 -14.82 -42.41 9.53
C THR A 94 -14.57 -43.61 8.64
N VAL A 95 -14.99 -43.54 7.38
CA VAL A 95 -14.87 -44.62 6.41
C VAL A 95 -13.65 -44.47 5.48
N LEU A 96 -12.74 -43.53 5.77
CA LEU A 96 -11.50 -43.29 5.02
C LEU A 96 -10.25 -43.54 5.89
N PRO A 97 -10.11 -44.74 6.49
CA PRO A 97 -9.07 -45.00 7.52
C PRO A 97 -7.65 -45.00 6.95
N ALA A 98 -7.48 -45.27 5.65
CA ALA A 98 -6.17 -45.30 4.98
C ALA A 98 -5.71 -43.95 4.46
N LEU A 99 -6.57 -42.89 4.49
CA LEU A 99 -6.28 -41.59 3.88
C LEU A 99 -5.07 -40.90 4.54
N ALA A 100 -3.97 -40.86 3.79
CA ALA A 100 -2.70 -40.25 4.22
C ALA A 100 -2.52 -38.81 3.71
N VAL A 101 -3.11 -38.44 2.57
CA VAL A 101 -3.02 -37.11 1.98
C VAL A 101 -4.39 -36.59 1.58
N LEU A 102 -4.78 -35.47 2.15
CA LEU A 102 -5.97 -34.70 1.75
C LEU A 102 -5.54 -33.32 1.25
N ASN A 103 -5.67 -33.09 -0.05
CA ASN A 103 -5.28 -31.84 -0.69
C ASN A 103 -6.44 -31.25 -1.51
N LEU A 104 -7.03 -30.18 -0.98
CA LEU A 104 -8.15 -29.44 -1.56
C LEU A 104 -7.76 -27.99 -1.93
N TRP A 105 -6.47 -27.74 -2.18
CA TRP A 105 -5.94 -26.42 -2.45
C TRP A 105 -6.59 -25.70 -3.64
N GLY A 106 -6.82 -24.39 -3.49
CA GLY A 106 -7.20 -23.54 -4.63
C GLY A 106 -8.64 -23.71 -5.09
N ASN A 107 -9.56 -24.04 -4.18
CA ASN A 107 -10.99 -24.17 -4.45
C ASN A 107 -11.80 -22.99 -3.85
N ASN A 108 -13.13 -23.10 -3.88
CA ASN A 108 -14.07 -22.16 -3.30
C ASN A 108 -14.83 -22.74 -2.09
N LEU A 109 -14.20 -23.70 -1.39
CA LEU A 109 -14.78 -24.33 -0.20
C LEU A 109 -14.94 -23.31 0.94
N ARG A 110 -16.04 -23.40 1.71
CA ARG A 110 -16.41 -22.43 2.73
C ARG A 110 -17.01 -23.11 3.96
N GLY A 111 -17.31 -22.32 4.98
CA GLY A 111 -17.83 -22.81 6.26
C GLY A 111 -16.71 -23.19 7.23
N ALA A 112 -17.01 -24.04 8.18
CA ALA A 112 -16.06 -24.54 9.16
C ALA A 112 -15.19 -25.67 8.59
N ILE A 113 -14.01 -25.86 9.17
CA ILE A 113 -13.27 -27.12 9.05
C ILE A 113 -13.90 -28.04 10.09
N PRO A 114 -14.51 -29.18 9.68
CA PRO A 114 -15.22 -30.04 10.64
C PRO A 114 -14.25 -30.74 11.57
N ALA A 115 -14.64 -30.86 12.84
CA ALA A 115 -13.83 -31.57 13.84
C ALA A 115 -13.60 -33.06 13.48
N SER A 116 -14.53 -33.65 12.72
CA SER A 116 -14.44 -35.03 12.25
C SER A 116 -13.21 -35.32 11.36
N ILE A 117 -12.56 -34.30 10.78
CA ILE A 117 -11.29 -34.49 10.05
C ILE A 117 -10.22 -35.17 10.93
N SER A 118 -10.27 -34.95 12.25
CA SER A 118 -9.34 -35.59 13.20
C SER A 118 -9.49 -37.12 13.26
N LEU A 119 -10.59 -37.67 12.75
CA LEU A 119 -10.80 -39.13 12.67
C LEU A 119 -9.97 -39.79 11.58
N LEU A 120 -9.37 -39.00 10.66
CA LEU A 120 -8.41 -39.50 9.65
C LEU A 120 -7.04 -39.77 10.31
N ARG A 121 -6.95 -40.86 11.05
CA ARG A 121 -5.78 -41.15 11.89
C ARG A 121 -4.50 -41.45 11.10
N SER A 122 -4.62 -41.87 9.85
CA SER A 122 -3.49 -42.10 8.92
C SER A 122 -2.98 -40.86 8.23
N LEU A 123 -3.66 -39.69 8.43
CA LEU A 123 -3.37 -38.50 7.68
C LEU A 123 -2.00 -37.90 8.06
N LYS A 124 -1.14 -37.79 7.04
CA LYS A 124 0.20 -37.17 7.12
C LYS A 124 0.22 -35.76 6.59
N SER A 125 -0.66 -35.46 5.61
CA SER A 125 -0.71 -34.13 4.98
C SER A 125 -2.14 -33.63 4.82
N LEU A 126 -2.44 -32.48 5.43
CA LEU A 126 -3.70 -31.75 5.27
C LEU A 126 -3.43 -30.41 4.60
N ASN A 127 -3.93 -30.22 3.38
CA ASN A 127 -3.84 -28.97 2.64
C ASN A 127 -5.22 -28.45 2.22
N LEU A 128 -5.73 -27.45 2.95
CA LEU A 128 -6.98 -26.75 2.67
C LEU A 128 -6.74 -25.29 2.21
N SER A 129 -5.52 -24.99 1.77
CA SER A 129 -5.12 -23.63 1.45
C SER A 129 -5.84 -23.04 0.25
N SER A 130 -5.90 -21.69 0.19
CA SER A 130 -6.56 -20.91 -0.88
C SER A 130 -8.01 -21.33 -1.10
N ASN A 131 -8.77 -21.30 -0.02
CA ASN A 131 -10.20 -21.54 0.05
C ASN A 131 -10.91 -20.36 0.76
N ARG A 132 -12.13 -20.55 1.22
CA ARG A 132 -12.96 -19.53 1.90
C ARG A 132 -13.41 -19.97 3.28
N PHE A 133 -12.71 -20.89 3.95
CA PHE A 133 -13.00 -21.30 5.32
C PHE A 133 -12.95 -20.11 6.27
N ASN A 134 -13.95 -19.94 7.18
CA ASN A 134 -14.15 -18.70 7.92
C ASN A 134 -14.41 -18.88 9.43
N SER A 135 -14.36 -20.11 9.95
CA SER A 135 -14.47 -20.40 11.39
C SER A 135 -13.11 -20.53 12.06
N SER A 136 -13.08 -20.87 13.35
CA SER A 136 -11.84 -21.19 14.06
C SER A 136 -11.20 -22.49 13.57
N ILE A 137 -9.92 -22.67 13.84
CA ILE A 137 -9.21 -23.93 13.62
C ILE A 137 -9.74 -24.92 14.67
N PRO A 138 -10.28 -26.09 14.29
CA PRO A 138 -10.80 -27.05 15.25
C PRO A 138 -9.69 -27.61 16.14
N PRO A 139 -9.85 -27.56 17.48
CA PRO A 139 -8.88 -28.10 18.43
C PRO A 139 -8.57 -29.57 18.21
N GLN A 140 -9.54 -30.31 17.70
CA GLN A 140 -9.43 -31.76 17.42
C GLN A 140 -8.36 -32.10 16.39
N LEU A 141 -7.90 -31.13 15.56
CA LEU A 141 -6.75 -31.36 14.68
C LEU A 141 -5.49 -31.76 15.46
N GLY A 142 -5.41 -31.39 16.75
CA GLY A 142 -4.33 -31.82 17.63
C GLY A 142 -4.33 -33.33 17.94
N ASP A 143 -5.44 -34.02 17.70
CA ASP A 143 -5.58 -35.45 17.97
C ASP A 143 -5.13 -36.34 16.78
N MET A 144 -4.37 -35.78 15.83
CA MET A 144 -3.85 -36.45 14.63
C MET A 144 -2.33 -36.70 14.76
N PRO A 145 -1.87 -37.77 15.46
CA PRO A 145 -0.47 -37.90 15.83
C PRO A 145 0.48 -38.13 14.64
N GLY A 146 -0.04 -38.59 13.51
CA GLY A 146 0.71 -38.81 12.27
C GLY A 146 0.87 -37.58 11.39
N LEU A 147 0.22 -36.47 11.71
CA LEU A 147 0.20 -35.28 10.85
C LEU A 147 1.58 -34.63 10.78
N GLN A 148 2.15 -34.56 9.58
CA GLN A 148 3.47 -33.96 9.30
C GLN A 148 3.35 -32.58 8.66
N SER A 149 2.30 -32.33 7.87
CA SER A 149 2.10 -31.08 7.15
C SER A 149 0.67 -30.57 7.34
N LEU A 150 0.55 -29.34 7.88
CA LEU A 150 -0.71 -28.63 8.03
C LEU A 150 -0.62 -27.32 7.23
N SER A 151 -1.42 -27.18 6.17
CA SER A 151 -1.51 -25.98 5.37
C SER A 151 -2.96 -25.48 5.26
N LEU A 152 -3.23 -24.33 5.93
CA LEU A 152 -4.52 -23.64 5.93
C LEU A 152 -4.41 -22.21 5.38
N ARG A 153 -3.32 -21.89 4.66
CA ARG A 153 -3.01 -20.55 4.18
C ARG A 153 -4.10 -20.00 3.25
N ASN A 154 -4.19 -18.67 3.15
CA ASN A 154 -5.11 -17.96 2.26
C ASN A 154 -6.57 -18.41 2.46
N ASN A 155 -7.04 -18.30 3.70
CA ASN A 155 -8.42 -18.51 4.10
C ASN A 155 -8.96 -17.28 4.88
N ARG A 156 -10.09 -17.45 5.57
CA ARG A 156 -10.70 -16.40 6.40
C ARG A 156 -10.83 -16.85 7.85
N LEU A 157 -9.97 -17.80 8.27
CA LEU A 157 -10.01 -18.39 9.61
C LEU A 157 -9.83 -17.33 10.69
N VAL A 158 -10.57 -17.46 11.78
CA VAL A 158 -10.61 -16.52 12.90
C VAL A 158 -10.30 -17.23 14.23
N GLY A 159 -10.18 -16.46 15.32
CA GLY A 159 -9.88 -17.00 16.66
C GLY A 159 -8.41 -17.34 16.82
N ASP A 160 -8.07 -17.92 17.95
CA ASP A 160 -6.72 -18.23 18.34
C ASP A 160 -6.21 -19.54 17.74
N ILE A 161 -4.90 -19.71 17.69
CA ILE A 161 -4.29 -20.99 17.32
C ILE A 161 -4.53 -21.97 18.50
N PRO A 162 -5.27 -23.09 18.28
CA PRO A 162 -5.64 -23.95 19.39
C PRO A 162 -4.42 -24.57 20.08
N HIS A 163 -4.39 -24.49 21.40
CA HIS A 163 -3.34 -25.12 22.22
C HIS A 163 -3.23 -26.62 21.99
N GLN A 164 -4.33 -27.29 21.64
CA GLN A 164 -4.37 -28.73 21.35
C GLN A 164 -3.46 -29.13 20.20
N LEU A 165 -3.13 -28.21 19.26
CA LEU A 165 -2.16 -28.47 18.20
C LEU A 165 -0.79 -28.86 18.74
N CYS A 166 -0.50 -28.57 20.01
CA CYS A 166 0.74 -29.00 20.71
C CYS A 166 0.92 -30.51 20.79
N ARG A 167 -0.11 -31.29 20.50
CA ARG A 167 -0.06 -32.75 20.48
C ARG A 167 0.49 -33.32 19.16
N LEU A 168 0.66 -32.48 18.13
CA LEU A 168 1.16 -32.85 16.81
C LEU A 168 2.69 -33.06 16.80
N LEU A 169 3.19 -34.01 17.53
CA LEU A 169 4.63 -34.20 17.74
C LEU A 169 5.40 -34.59 16.44
N SER A 170 4.69 -35.12 15.42
CA SER A 170 5.26 -35.49 14.12
C SER A 170 5.30 -34.31 13.12
N VAL A 171 4.79 -33.13 13.49
CA VAL A 171 4.65 -32.03 12.56
C VAL A 171 6.01 -31.47 12.12
N ARG A 172 6.12 -31.28 10.82
CA ARG A 172 7.31 -30.75 10.12
C ARG A 172 7.06 -29.41 9.48
N LYS A 173 5.80 -29.14 9.09
CA LYS A 173 5.40 -27.92 8.38
C LYS A 173 4.07 -27.40 8.91
N ILE A 174 4.04 -26.12 9.29
CA ILE A 174 2.82 -25.36 9.65
C ILE A 174 2.74 -24.11 8.77
N ASP A 175 1.68 -24.01 7.97
CA ASP A 175 1.43 -22.87 7.08
C ASP A 175 0.01 -22.32 7.30
N LEU A 176 -0.10 -21.22 8.05
CA LEU A 176 -1.34 -20.53 8.36
C LEU A 176 -1.37 -19.11 7.76
N LEU A 177 -0.49 -18.83 6.78
CA LEU A 177 -0.35 -17.54 6.12
C LEU A 177 -1.70 -16.97 5.67
N ASN A 178 -1.89 -15.66 5.84
CA ASN A 178 -3.01 -14.90 5.30
C ASN A 178 -4.37 -15.44 5.75
N ASN A 179 -4.62 -15.29 7.05
CA ASN A 179 -5.89 -15.56 7.72
C ASN A 179 -6.25 -14.35 8.62
N ARG A 180 -7.17 -14.54 9.56
CA ARG A 180 -7.60 -13.53 10.54
C ARG A 180 -7.37 -14.02 11.98
N LEU A 181 -6.37 -14.90 12.18
CA LEU A 181 -6.06 -15.51 13.46
C LEU A 181 -5.59 -14.46 14.47
N THR A 182 -5.97 -14.64 15.72
CA THR A 182 -5.70 -13.78 16.87
C THR A 182 -4.92 -14.53 17.96
N GLY A 183 -4.75 -13.90 19.12
CA GLY A 183 -4.11 -14.51 20.30
C GLY A 183 -2.59 -14.64 20.17
N ASN A 184 -2.00 -15.30 21.12
CA ASN A 184 -0.55 -15.45 21.28
C ASN A 184 -0.01 -16.68 20.54
N LEU A 185 1.30 -16.67 20.32
CA LEU A 185 2.00 -17.84 19.75
C LEU A 185 2.05 -18.97 20.81
N PRO A 186 1.79 -20.24 20.42
CA PRO A 186 1.78 -21.35 21.36
C PRO A 186 3.18 -21.69 21.89
N ASP A 187 3.38 -21.56 23.21
CA ASP A 187 4.66 -21.89 23.87
C ASP A 187 5.05 -23.37 23.71
N CYS A 188 4.07 -24.24 23.67
CA CYS A 188 4.28 -25.67 23.60
C CYS A 188 4.87 -26.19 22.28
N TRP A 189 4.93 -25.34 21.21
CA TRP A 189 5.56 -25.71 19.95
C TRP A 189 7.05 -26.00 20.08
N CYS A 190 7.68 -25.63 21.19
CA CYS A 190 9.05 -26.03 21.56
C CYS A 190 9.30 -27.54 21.52
N LYS A 191 8.23 -28.33 21.58
CA LYS A 191 8.27 -29.80 21.55
C LYS A 191 8.44 -30.37 20.15
N PHE A 192 8.28 -29.56 19.09
CA PHE A 192 8.29 -30.01 17.70
C PHE A 192 9.71 -30.13 17.15
N GLN A 193 10.40 -31.20 17.50
CA GLN A 193 11.81 -31.42 17.15
C GLN A 193 12.06 -31.51 15.61
N ALA A 194 11.06 -31.91 14.84
CA ALA A 194 11.16 -32.08 13.38
C ALA A 194 10.62 -30.88 12.59
N LEU A 195 10.18 -29.81 13.26
CA LEU A 195 9.56 -28.65 12.63
C LEU A 195 10.61 -27.79 11.92
N TRP A 196 10.56 -27.77 10.59
CA TRP A 196 11.50 -27.01 9.77
C TRP A 196 10.88 -25.79 9.09
N TYR A 197 9.53 -25.70 9.05
CA TYR A 197 8.83 -24.62 8.36
C TYR A 197 7.67 -24.09 9.18
N ILE A 198 7.69 -22.79 9.47
CA ILE A 198 6.61 -22.02 10.12
C ILE A 198 6.29 -20.81 9.27
N ASN A 199 5.04 -20.69 8.81
CA ASN A 199 4.53 -19.45 8.20
C ASN A 199 3.19 -19.08 8.83
N LEU A 200 3.21 -18.00 9.63
CA LEU A 200 2.02 -17.43 10.30
C LEU A 200 1.77 -15.99 9.81
N SER A 201 2.44 -15.58 8.74
CA SER A 201 2.40 -14.19 8.29
C SER A 201 1.02 -13.75 7.81
N LYS A 202 0.77 -12.43 7.82
CA LYS A 202 -0.51 -11.81 7.45
C LYS A 202 -1.69 -12.34 8.29
N ASN A 203 -1.55 -12.27 9.60
CA ASN A 203 -2.59 -12.55 10.58
C ASN A 203 -2.76 -11.36 11.55
N ARG A 204 -3.39 -11.57 12.70
CA ARG A 204 -3.60 -10.58 13.75
C ARG A 204 -3.04 -11.07 15.09
N LEU A 205 -2.03 -11.94 15.06
CA LEU A 205 -1.40 -12.55 16.23
C LEU A 205 -0.74 -11.47 17.09
N THR A 206 -0.77 -11.67 18.40
CA THR A 206 -0.28 -10.76 19.43
C THR A 206 0.70 -11.46 20.37
N GLY A 207 1.22 -10.72 21.36
CA GLY A 207 2.16 -11.26 22.35
C GLY A 207 3.57 -11.43 21.81
N ASP A 208 4.43 -12.01 22.67
CA ASP A 208 5.86 -12.11 22.44
C ASP A 208 6.26 -13.42 21.79
N LEU A 209 7.49 -13.49 21.30
CA LEU A 209 8.08 -14.76 20.83
C LEU A 209 8.35 -15.68 22.02
N PRO A 210 7.87 -16.93 22.03
CA PRO A 210 8.17 -17.85 23.10
C PRO A 210 9.69 -18.14 23.21
N GLN A 211 10.26 -17.91 24.39
CA GLN A 211 11.69 -18.12 24.66
C GLN A 211 12.16 -19.53 24.28
N CYS A 212 11.30 -20.50 24.46
CA CYS A 212 11.62 -21.90 24.22
C CYS A 212 11.72 -22.28 22.73
N TRP A 213 11.29 -21.42 21.78
CA TRP A 213 11.41 -21.70 20.33
C TRP A 213 12.86 -21.85 19.87
N CYS A 214 13.82 -21.35 20.65
CA CYS A 214 15.25 -21.64 20.44
C CYS A 214 15.62 -23.15 20.46
N LYS A 215 14.73 -23.99 20.94
CA LYS A 215 14.91 -25.46 20.93
C LYS A 215 14.54 -26.09 19.58
N LEU A 216 13.97 -25.33 18.65
CA LEU A 216 13.56 -25.80 17.31
C LEU A 216 14.76 -25.95 16.35
N GLN A 217 15.67 -26.84 16.67
CA GLN A 217 16.96 -26.97 15.94
C GLN A 217 16.82 -27.36 14.46
N ALA A 218 15.70 -27.98 14.06
CA ALA A 218 15.41 -28.30 12.67
C ALA A 218 14.85 -27.11 11.87
N LEU A 219 14.55 -25.97 12.52
CA LEU A 219 13.86 -24.84 11.89
C LEU A 219 14.74 -24.16 10.83
N ARG A 220 14.25 -24.14 9.58
CA ARG A 220 14.91 -23.51 8.43
C ARG A 220 14.19 -22.25 7.94
N TYR A 221 12.88 -22.23 8.08
CA TYR A 221 12.03 -21.16 7.56
C TYR A 221 11.07 -20.68 8.63
N ILE A 222 11.11 -19.39 8.94
CA ILE A 222 10.14 -18.72 9.82
C ILE A 222 9.69 -17.41 9.21
N ASP A 223 8.39 -17.27 8.97
CA ASP A 223 7.74 -16.02 8.54
C ASP A 223 6.56 -15.70 9.46
N LEU A 224 6.75 -14.69 10.30
CA LEU A 224 5.76 -14.14 11.22
C LEU A 224 5.33 -12.73 10.79
N SER A 225 5.70 -12.30 9.60
CA SER A 225 5.52 -10.93 9.13
C SER A 225 4.05 -10.51 9.07
N LYS A 226 3.80 -9.19 9.19
CA LYS A 226 2.45 -8.62 9.11
C LYS A 226 1.49 -9.20 10.14
N ASN A 227 1.89 -9.14 11.40
CA ASN A 227 1.10 -9.45 12.59
C ASN A 227 1.10 -8.24 13.55
N ARG A 228 0.77 -8.48 14.83
CA ARG A 228 0.80 -7.50 15.92
C ARG A 228 1.67 -8.00 17.08
N LEU A 229 2.68 -8.80 16.75
CA LEU A 229 3.61 -9.38 17.74
C LEU A 229 4.45 -8.29 18.39
N THR A 230 4.79 -8.48 19.66
CA THR A 230 5.50 -7.54 20.53
C THR A 230 6.73 -8.16 21.15
N GLY A 231 7.35 -7.46 22.11
CA GLY A 231 8.49 -7.94 22.89
C GLY A 231 9.82 -7.95 22.16
N ASN A 232 10.79 -8.58 22.76
CA ASN A 232 12.16 -8.65 22.29
C ASN A 232 12.43 -9.99 21.60
N LEU A 233 13.49 -10.06 20.79
CA LEU A 233 14.00 -11.35 20.34
C LEU A 233 14.63 -12.10 21.52
N PRO A 234 14.36 -13.41 21.68
CA PRO A 234 15.04 -14.24 22.68
C PRO A 234 16.55 -14.27 22.46
N ASP A 235 17.35 -14.19 23.53
CA ASP A 235 18.82 -14.18 23.47
C ASP A 235 19.41 -15.42 22.78
N CYS A 236 18.71 -16.53 22.87
CA CYS A 236 19.11 -17.82 22.30
C CYS A 236 18.76 -17.97 20.80
N TRP A 237 18.19 -16.94 20.16
CA TRP A 237 17.69 -17.06 18.78
C TRP A 237 18.77 -17.46 17.78
N TRP A 238 20.00 -16.97 17.98
CA TRP A 238 21.14 -17.29 17.14
C TRP A 238 21.64 -18.74 17.26
N ASN A 239 21.11 -19.49 18.24
CA ASN A 239 21.42 -20.92 18.38
C ASN A 239 20.67 -21.81 17.35
N LEU A 240 19.75 -21.23 16.57
CA LEU A 240 19.04 -21.93 15.47
C LEU A 240 19.94 -22.05 14.23
N GLN A 241 20.94 -22.92 14.30
CA GLN A 241 21.98 -23.03 13.26
C GLN A 241 21.46 -23.45 11.88
N ALA A 242 20.32 -24.13 11.80
CA ALA A 242 19.70 -24.54 10.53
C ALA A 242 18.86 -23.43 9.87
N LEU A 243 18.66 -22.29 10.55
CA LEU A 243 17.74 -21.24 10.10
C LEU A 243 18.29 -20.52 8.87
N GLN A 244 17.55 -20.56 7.76
CA GLN A 244 17.90 -19.97 6.46
C GLN A 244 17.09 -18.72 6.16
N LEU A 245 15.81 -18.68 6.53
CA LEU A 245 14.94 -17.53 6.31
C LEU A 245 14.21 -17.13 7.57
N MET A 246 14.32 -15.83 7.89
CA MET A 246 13.65 -15.20 9.00
C MET A 246 12.99 -13.89 8.54
N ASP A 247 11.67 -13.85 8.54
CA ASP A 247 10.89 -12.63 8.30
C ASP A 247 9.98 -12.33 9.49
N LEU A 248 10.34 -11.29 10.25
CA LEU A 248 9.55 -10.75 11.36
C LEU A 248 8.96 -9.38 11.04
N SER A 249 9.05 -8.95 9.79
CA SER A 249 8.72 -7.58 9.38
C SER A 249 7.26 -7.21 9.63
N ARG A 250 7.00 -5.90 9.82
CA ARG A 250 5.65 -5.36 10.03
C ARG A 250 4.96 -5.98 11.24
N ASN A 251 5.60 -5.86 12.37
CA ASN A 251 5.11 -6.19 13.71
C ASN A 251 5.38 -5.00 14.66
N SER A 252 5.34 -5.24 15.94
CA SER A 252 5.66 -4.27 17.00
C SER A 252 6.79 -4.76 17.91
N PHE A 253 7.70 -5.57 17.38
CA PHE A 253 8.88 -6.02 18.12
C PHE A 253 9.75 -4.83 18.54
N SER A 254 10.40 -4.93 19.68
CA SER A 254 11.21 -3.87 20.28
C SER A 254 12.51 -4.44 20.87
N GLY A 255 13.26 -3.57 21.56
CA GLY A 255 14.53 -3.94 22.19
C GLY A 255 15.68 -4.08 21.20
N GLU A 256 16.81 -4.50 21.72
CA GLU A 256 18.02 -4.72 20.95
C GLU A 256 18.02 -6.11 20.31
N ILE A 257 18.73 -6.24 19.20
CA ILE A 257 18.99 -7.55 18.59
C ILE A 257 20.09 -8.22 19.43
N PRO A 258 19.85 -9.42 20.00
CA PRO A 258 20.84 -10.10 20.81
C PRO A 258 22.16 -10.30 20.02
N MET A 259 23.29 -10.16 20.69
CA MET A 259 24.60 -10.35 20.06
C MET A 259 24.85 -11.81 19.69
N THR A 260 25.37 -12.07 18.49
CA THR A 260 25.90 -13.39 18.15
C THR A 260 27.22 -13.61 18.89
N LYS A 261 27.43 -14.80 19.47
CA LYS A 261 28.79 -15.18 19.88
C LYS A 261 29.60 -15.48 18.64
N ALA A 262 30.80 -14.95 18.54
CA ALA A 262 31.68 -15.01 17.36
C ALA A 262 32.01 -16.43 16.80
N SER A 263 31.60 -17.49 17.49
CA SER A 263 31.87 -18.89 17.13
C SER A 263 30.69 -19.63 16.46
N HIS A 264 29.58 -18.95 16.11
CA HIS A 264 28.41 -19.62 15.58
C HIS A 264 28.38 -19.57 14.05
N ASN A 265 28.31 -20.75 13.40
CA ASN A 265 27.98 -20.86 11.98
C ASN A 265 26.54 -20.40 11.74
N CYS A 266 26.37 -19.25 11.12
CA CYS A 266 25.06 -18.70 10.76
C CYS A 266 24.70 -19.12 9.34
N SER A 267 23.62 -19.91 9.19
CA SER A 267 23.10 -20.38 7.89
C SER A 267 22.10 -19.42 7.27
N LEU A 268 21.84 -18.24 7.86
CA LEU A 268 20.87 -17.28 7.36
C LEU A 268 21.23 -16.79 5.95
N MET A 269 20.27 -16.91 5.06
CA MET A 269 20.29 -16.35 3.71
C MET A 269 19.40 -15.11 3.58
N TYR A 270 18.34 -15.04 4.38
CA TYR A 270 17.37 -13.94 4.34
C TYR A 270 16.99 -13.53 5.76
N LEU A 271 17.24 -12.28 6.11
CA LEU A 271 16.85 -11.66 7.38
C LEU A 271 16.06 -10.37 7.10
N ASN A 272 14.79 -10.37 7.48
CA ASN A 272 13.92 -9.21 7.37
C ASN A 272 13.27 -8.85 8.71
N LEU A 273 13.72 -7.77 9.31
CA LEU A 273 13.20 -7.21 10.56
C LEU A 273 12.50 -5.87 10.35
N ALA A 274 12.27 -5.47 9.09
CA ALA A 274 11.78 -4.13 8.76
C ALA A 274 10.39 -3.82 9.33
N LYS A 275 10.16 -2.52 9.61
CA LYS A 275 8.87 -2.02 10.11
C LYS A 275 8.50 -2.64 11.45
N ASN A 276 9.37 -2.43 12.42
CA ASN A 276 9.22 -2.76 13.82
C ASN A 276 9.69 -1.57 14.69
N ALA A 277 9.92 -1.80 15.97
CA ALA A 277 10.47 -0.83 16.92
C ALA A 277 11.81 -1.29 17.49
N PHE A 278 12.56 -2.16 16.79
CA PHE A 278 13.89 -2.58 17.21
C PHE A 278 14.82 -1.37 17.38
N ALA A 279 15.63 -1.40 18.42
CA ALA A 279 16.56 -0.33 18.80
C ALA A 279 17.98 -0.91 19.02
N GLY A 280 18.87 -0.10 19.58
CA GLY A 280 20.27 -0.49 19.80
C GLY A 280 21.16 -0.21 18.60
N THR A 281 22.38 -0.67 18.68
CA THR A 281 23.36 -0.53 17.60
C THR A 281 23.09 -1.50 16.45
N PHE A 282 23.82 -1.34 15.35
CA PHE A 282 23.73 -2.28 14.23
C PHE A 282 24.00 -3.71 14.72
N PRO A 283 23.16 -4.71 14.37
CA PRO A 283 23.32 -6.05 14.86
C PRO A 283 24.62 -6.70 14.40
N HIS A 284 25.32 -7.37 15.33
CA HIS A 284 26.54 -8.12 15.03
C HIS A 284 26.20 -9.42 14.28
N LEU A 285 26.42 -9.43 12.96
CA LEU A 285 26.10 -10.56 12.06
C LEU A 285 27.37 -11.18 11.48
N GLU A 286 28.50 -11.11 12.19
CA GLU A 286 29.85 -11.47 11.71
C GLU A 286 29.96 -12.93 11.24
N GLY A 287 29.18 -13.84 11.67
CA GLY A 287 29.17 -15.24 11.21
C GLY A 287 28.23 -15.53 10.03
N CYS A 288 27.47 -14.53 9.54
CA CYS A 288 26.40 -14.74 8.57
C CYS A 288 26.83 -14.42 7.11
N SER A 289 27.95 -14.98 6.66
CA SER A 289 28.47 -14.76 5.29
C SER A 289 27.56 -15.28 4.17
N SER A 290 26.60 -16.15 4.47
CA SER A 290 25.62 -16.67 3.51
C SER A 290 24.45 -15.72 3.25
N LEU A 291 24.39 -14.54 3.89
CA LEU A 291 23.29 -13.60 3.73
C LEU A 291 23.21 -13.08 2.27
N ILE A 292 22.01 -13.24 1.70
CA ILE A 292 21.62 -12.72 0.39
C ILE A 292 20.81 -11.42 0.57
N ALA A 293 20.00 -11.34 1.63
CA ALA A 293 19.20 -10.15 1.91
C ALA A 293 19.22 -9.80 3.40
N LEU A 294 19.58 -8.55 3.68
CA LEU A 294 19.52 -7.93 5.02
C LEU A 294 18.62 -6.71 4.97
N ILE A 295 17.43 -6.81 5.59
CA ILE A 295 16.39 -5.78 5.54
C ILE A 295 16.02 -5.36 6.97
N LEU A 296 16.59 -4.23 7.44
CA LEU A 296 16.41 -3.67 8.77
C LEU A 296 15.63 -2.36 8.76
N GLY A 297 15.11 -1.95 7.62
CA GLY A 297 14.52 -0.62 7.42
C GLY A 297 13.29 -0.34 8.29
N ASN A 298 13.09 0.93 8.62
CA ASN A 298 11.99 1.44 9.43
C ASN A 298 11.94 0.78 10.82
N ASN A 299 13.00 1.05 11.59
CA ASN A 299 13.22 0.69 12.99
C ASN A 299 13.83 1.90 13.74
N ARG A 300 14.48 1.66 14.87
CA ARG A 300 15.15 2.68 15.70
C ARG A 300 16.64 2.38 15.91
N PHE A 301 17.27 1.63 14.99
CA PHE A 301 18.71 1.36 15.07
C PHE A 301 19.51 2.65 15.02
N HIS A 302 20.57 2.73 15.83
CA HIS A 302 21.49 3.87 15.90
C HIS A 302 22.95 3.42 15.82
N GLY A 303 23.90 4.36 15.90
CA GLY A 303 25.33 4.08 15.72
C GLY A 303 25.72 3.99 14.24
N SER A 304 26.95 3.60 13.98
CA SER A 304 27.50 3.51 12.62
C SER A 304 27.23 2.16 11.96
N ILE A 305 27.23 2.15 10.62
CA ILE A 305 27.25 0.91 9.83
C ILE A 305 28.63 0.26 10.03
N PRO A 306 28.72 -1.00 10.55
CA PRO A 306 30.00 -1.61 10.84
C PRO A 306 30.75 -2.00 9.54
N PRO A 307 32.08 -1.79 9.45
CA PRO A 307 32.87 -2.19 8.30
C PRO A 307 32.76 -3.67 7.93
N GLN A 308 32.54 -4.52 8.91
CA GLN A 308 32.41 -5.98 8.75
C GLN A 308 31.27 -6.41 7.81
N ILE A 309 30.36 -5.49 7.47
CA ILE A 309 29.32 -5.77 6.48
C ILE A 309 29.91 -6.12 5.09
N GLY A 310 31.11 -5.62 4.78
CA GLY A 310 31.85 -5.95 3.54
C GLY A 310 32.16 -7.44 3.41
N ASN A 311 32.25 -8.17 4.52
CA ASN A 311 32.50 -9.62 4.51
C ASN A 311 31.31 -10.46 3.99
N MET A 312 30.14 -9.84 3.81
CA MET A 312 28.91 -10.50 3.32
C MET A 312 28.85 -10.50 1.80
N GLN A 313 29.82 -11.09 1.12
CA GLN A 313 30.02 -11.02 -0.34
C GLN A 313 28.85 -11.58 -1.17
N ASN A 314 27.99 -12.42 -0.59
CA ASN A 314 26.77 -12.93 -1.21
C ASN A 314 25.57 -11.97 -1.13
N LEU A 315 25.74 -10.79 -0.51
CA LEU A 315 24.64 -9.89 -0.26
C LEU A 315 24.17 -9.23 -1.57
N VAL A 316 22.91 -9.47 -1.92
CA VAL A 316 22.21 -8.90 -3.08
C VAL A 316 21.36 -7.70 -2.68
N SER A 317 20.83 -7.70 -1.46
CA SER A 317 19.96 -6.62 -0.97
C SER A 317 20.36 -6.16 0.42
N LEU A 318 20.75 -4.89 0.56
CA LEU A 318 20.98 -4.20 1.83
C LEU A 318 20.00 -3.04 1.98
N GLN A 319 19.09 -3.14 2.94
CA GLN A 319 18.06 -2.12 3.17
C GLN A 319 18.03 -1.71 4.64
N LEU A 320 18.58 -0.52 4.94
CA LEU A 320 18.71 0.06 6.27
C LEU A 320 17.87 1.33 6.44
N TYR A 321 16.99 1.61 5.49
CA TYR A 321 16.23 2.86 5.39
C TYR A 321 15.41 3.17 6.65
N LYS A 322 15.26 4.46 6.95
CA LYS A 322 14.43 4.97 8.03
C LYS A 322 14.81 4.38 9.40
N ASN A 323 16.01 4.73 9.83
CA ASN A 323 16.59 4.45 11.13
C ASN A 323 17.25 5.72 11.71
N ASN A 324 18.04 5.58 12.77
CA ASN A 324 18.83 6.66 13.37
C ASN A 324 20.34 6.43 13.19
N LEU A 325 20.76 5.79 12.08
CA LEU A 325 22.16 5.49 11.81
C LEU A 325 22.94 6.78 11.58
N ILE A 326 24.17 6.85 12.10
CA ILE A 326 25.07 8.01 12.07
C ILE A 326 26.44 7.61 11.54
N GLY A 327 27.30 8.62 11.30
CA GLY A 327 28.68 8.44 10.83
C GLY A 327 28.75 8.14 9.35
N ASP A 328 29.96 7.90 8.88
CA ASP A 328 30.25 7.75 7.46
C ASP A 328 29.85 6.38 6.93
N ILE A 329 29.59 6.31 5.63
CA ILE A 329 29.36 5.05 4.94
C ILE A 329 30.71 4.31 4.81
N PRO A 330 30.86 3.09 5.38
CA PRO A 330 32.13 2.41 5.41
C PRO A 330 32.58 2.02 3.97
N HIS A 331 33.85 2.25 3.64
CA HIS A 331 34.39 1.92 2.33
C HIS A 331 34.36 0.42 2.01
N GLN A 332 34.28 -0.45 3.03
CA GLN A 332 34.14 -1.90 2.86
C GLN A 332 32.85 -2.31 2.15
N LEU A 333 31.84 -1.42 2.07
CA LEU A 333 30.68 -1.68 1.22
C LEU A 333 31.05 -1.90 -0.26
N CYS A 334 32.23 -1.45 -0.70
CA CYS A 334 32.75 -1.70 -2.04
C CYS A 334 33.05 -3.17 -2.33
N GLU A 335 33.19 -3.99 -1.30
CA GLU A 335 33.44 -5.42 -1.40
C GLU A 335 32.18 -6.23 -1.73
N LEU A 336 30.99 -5.60 -1.62
CA LEU A 336 29.69 -6.21 -1.90
C LEU A 336 29.39 -6.26 -3.41
N LEU A 337 30.23 -6.92 -4.19
CA LEU A 337 30.13 -6.95 -5.66
C LEU A 337 28.81 -7.55 -6.18
N SER A 338 28.09 -8.33 -5.38
CA SER A 338 26.80 -8.95 -5.73
C SER A 338 25.60 -8.03 -5.43
N VAL A 339 25.80 -6.87 -4.80
CA VAL A 339 24.70 -6.01 -4.36
C VAL A 339 23.96 -5.41 -5.55
N ARG A 340 22.64 -5.58 -5.55
CA ARG A 340 21.71 -5.02 -6.56
C ARG A 340 20.82 -3.95 -5.97
N ILE A 341 20.47 -4.07 -4.70
CA ILE A 341 19.58 -3.15 -4.00
C ILE A 341 20.31 -2.60 -2.79
N LEU A 342 20.52 -1.29 -2.78
CA LEU A 342 21.11 -0.54 -1.68
C LEU A 342 20.16 0.60 -1.27
N ASP A 343 19.54 0.49 -0.09
CA ASP A 343 18.67 1.54 0.46
C ASP A 343 19.13 1.92 1.87
N LEU A 344 19.82 3.06 1.97
CA LEU A 344 20.30 3.67 3.23
C LEU A 344 19.52 4.94 3.56
N SER A 345 18.41 5.20 2.87
CA SER A 345 17.68 6.47 2.96
C SER A 345 17.06 6.71 4.35
N ASP A 346 16.76 7.97 4.64
CA ASP A 346 16.08 8.42 5.87
C ASP A 346 16.85 7.96 7.13
N ASN A 347 18.13 8.40 7.22
CA ASN A 347 19.04 8.19 8.33
C ASN A 347 19.78 9.53 8.65
N LYS A 348 20.86 9.47 9.40
CA LYS A 348 21.72 10.62 9.75
C LYS A 348 23.17 10.37 9.32
N LEU A 349 23.37 9.64 8.21
CA LEU A 349 24.68 9.31 7.67
C LEU A 349 25.38 10.57 7.17
N THR A 350 26.70 10.65 7.40
CA THR A 350 27.57 11.79 7.09
C THR A 350 28.68 11.40 6.11
N GLY A 351 29.58 12.34 5.83
CA GLY A 351 30.77 12.13 5.02
C GLY A 351 30.50 12.01 3.52
N ASP A 352 31.55 11.72 2.80
CA ASP A 352 31.57 11.64 1.35
C ASP A 352 31.29 10.21 0.87
N LEU A 353 30.84 10.09 -0.38
CA LEU A 353 30.58 8.79 -0.98
C LEU A 353 31.90 8.09 -1.36
N PRO A 354 32.06 6.80 -1.01
CA PRO A 354 33.26 6.05 -1.35
C PRO A 354 33.45 5.93 -2.86
N ALA A 355 34.61 6.40 -3.37
CA ALA A 355 34.93 6.34 -4.81
C ALA A 355 34.91 4.91 -5.38
N CYS A 356 35.20 3.92 -4.56
CA CYS A 356 35.22 2.50 -4.94
C CYS A 356 33.84 1.91 -5.28
N TRP A 357 32.74 2.61 -5.00
CA TRP A 357 31.40 2.16 -5.41
C TRP A 357 31.25 1.99 -6.92
N CYS A 358 32.15 2.56 -7.70
CA CYS A 358 32.25 2.31 -9.13
C CYS A 358 32.44 0.83 -9.51
N ASN A 359 32.84 0.00 -8.56
CA ASN A 359 32.99 -1.45 -8.74
C ASN A 359 31.69 -2.22 -8.58
N LEU A 360 30.61 -1.59 -8.07
CA LEU A 360 29.33 -2.23 -7.82
C LEU A 360 28.50 -2.39 -9.10
N GLN A 361 29.05 -3.09 -10.09
CA GLN A 361 28.47 -3.21 -11.43
C GLN A 361 27.12 -3.92 -11.49
N ALA A 362 26.77 -4.69 -10.46
CA ALA A 362 25.45 -5.34 -10.34
C ALA A 362 24.37 -4.43 -9.76
N LEU A 363 24.74 -3.21 -9.29
CA LEU A 363 23.83 -2.31 -8.60
C LEU A 363 22.76 -1.79 -9.55
N TRP A 364 21.51 -2.12 -9.24
CA TRP A 364 20.35 -1.78 -10.02
C TRP A 364 19.50 -0.66 -9.37
N TYR A 365 19.43 -0.65 -8.04
CA TYR A 365 18.66 0.30 -7.24
C TYR A 365 19.54 0.90 -6.15
N MET A 366 19.71 2.21 -6.14
CA MET A 366 20.47 2.97 -5.15
C MET A 366 19.62 4.10 -4.57
N LYS A 367 19.44 4.07 -3.25
CA LYS A 367 18.72 5.10 -2.53
C LYS A 367 19.45 5.53 -1.28
N LEU A 368 19.89 6.80 -1.27
CA LEU A 368 20.65 7.43 -0.18
C LEU A 368 19.95 8.70 0.33
N SER A 369 18.74 8.98 -0.16
CA SER A 369 18.03 10.22 0.13
C SER A 369 17.75 10.41 1.63
N LYS A 370 17.60 11.67 2.05
CA LYS A 370 17.34 12.04 3.44
C LYS A 370 18.43 11.57 4.40
N ASN A 371 19.64 12.08 4.18
CA ASN A 371 20.80 11.91 5.02
C ASN A 371 21.54 13.25 5.18
N LEU A 372 22.73 13.23 5.75
CA LEU A 372 23.62 14.38 5.90
C LEU A 372 24.90 14.19 5.08
N LEU A 373 24.81 13.46 3.96
CA LEU A 373 25.94 13.14 3.09
C LEU A 373 26.44 14.40 2.37
N THR A 374 27.75 14.48 2.20
CA THR A 374 28.47 15.64 1.66
C THR A 374 29.31 15.27 0.44
N GLY A 375 30.17 16.21 0.01
CA GLY A 375 31.15 16.02 -1.04
C GLY A 375 30.57 16.05 -2.45
N LYS A 376 31.42 15.59 -3.41
CA LYS A 376 31.09 15.57 -4.84
C LYS A 376 30.74 14.15 -5.30
N LEU A 377 29.93 14.06 -6.35
CA LEU A 377 29.66 12.76 -6.96
C LEU A 377 30.89 12.20 -7.66
N PRO A 378 31.23 10.91 -7.45
CA PRO A 378 32.28 10.26 -8.20
C PRO A 378 31.98 10.18 -9.70
N GLY A 379 32.90 10.61 -10.56
CA GLY A 379 32.69 10.64 -12.02
C GLY A 379 32.48 9.26 -12.67
N CYS A 380 32.86 8.20 -11.99
CA CYS A 380 32.71 6.82 -12.46
C CYS A 380 31.29 6.23 -12.23
N TRP A 381 30.40 6.89 -11.47
CA TRP A 381 29.08 6.39 -11.22
C TRP A 381 28.22 6.23 -12.47
N TRP A 382 28.51 7.06 -13.48
CA TRP A 382 27.85 6.93 -14.77
C TRP A 382 28.24 5.64 -15.54
N ASN A 383 29.26 4.92 -15.04
CA ASN A 383 29.68 3.62 -15.59
C ASN A 383 28.92 2.43 -14.94
N LEU A 384 28.00 2.66 -14.02
CA LEU A 384 27.15 1.63 -13.42
C LEU A 384 26.04 1.26 -14.41
N GLU A 385 26.36 0.42 -15.40
CA GLU A 385 25.46 0.12 -16.52
C GLU A 385 24.14 -0.55 -16.12
N ALA A 386 24.11 -1.26 -14.99
CA ALA A 386 22.89 -1.90 -14.48
C ALA A 386 21.97 -0.94 -13.71
N LEU A 387 22.42 0.29 -13.38
CA LEU A 387 21.70 1.18 -12.48
C LEU A 387 20.48 1.82 -13.18
N GLU A 388 19.28 1.45 -12.72
CA GLU A 388 18.02 1.98 -13.23
C GLU A 388 17.41 3.06 -12.35
N PHE A 389 17.66 3.00 -11.03
CA PHE A 389 17.09 3.93 -10.05
C PHE A 389 18.18 4.53 -9.17
N MET A 390 18.29 5.86 -9.13
CA MET A 390 19.20 6.62 -8.26
C MET A 390 18.44 7.74 -7.54
N ASP A 391 18.42 7.71 -6.21
CA ASP A 391 17.83 8.76 -5.37
C ASP A 391 18.85 9.24 -4.32
N LEU A 392 19.39 10.43 -4.53
CA LEU A 392 20.33 11.14 -3.66
C LEU A 392 19.70 12.39 -3.04
N SER A 393 18.39 12.58 -3.20
CA SER A 393 17.69 13.79 -2.78
C SER A 393 17.80 14.04 -1.27
N ASP A 394 17.65 15.30 -0.86
CA ASP A 394 17.61 15.69 0.55
C ASP A 394 18.90 15.27 1.28
N ASN A 395 20.04 15.84 0.84
CA ASN A 395 21.39 15.69 1.37
C ASN A 395 22.15 17.03 1.29
N SER A 396 23.45 16.99 1.51
CA SER A 396 24.35 18.16 1.42
C SER A 396 25.42 18.01 0.34
N PHE A 397 25.14 17.31 -0.74
CA PHE A 397 26.07 17.15 -1.86
C PHE A 397 26.35 18.49 -2.54
N LEU A 398 27.59 18.65 -3.02
CA LEU A 398 28.10 19.90 -3.61
C LEU A 398 28.76 19.64 -4.95
N GLY A 399 29.09 20.76 -5.68
CA GLY A 399 29.83 20.73 -6.91
C GLY A 399 29.02 20.39 -8.14
N GLU A 400 29.69 20.26 -9.26
CA GLU A 400 29.05 19.96 -10.54
C GLU A 400 28.78 18.47 -10.70
N ILE A 401 27.79 18.14 -11.50
CA ILE A 401 27.55 16.76 -11.92
C ILE A 401 28.68 16.37 -12.89
N PRO A 402 29.50 15.36 -12.55
CA PRO A 402 30.66 15.01 -13.35
C PRO A 402 30.26 14.48 -14.72
N LEU A 403 31.10 14.81 -15.74
CA LEU A 403 30.95 14.27 -17.09
C LEU A 403 31.31 12.78 -17.09
N ALA A 404 30.55 11.99 -17.82
CA ALA A 404 30.90 10.61 -18.10
C ALA A 404 32.09 10.54 -19.06
N LYS A 405 33.00 9.57 -18.88
CA LYS A 405 33.99 9.26 -19.89
C LYS A 405 33.30 8.69 -21.13
N ALA A 406 33.74 9.07 -22.32
CA ALA A 406 33.10 8.74 -23.60
C ALA A 406 32.78 7.23 -23.74
N ARG A 407 31.57 6.93 -24.20
CA ARG A 407 30.90 5.62 -24.41
C ARG A 407 30.28 4.99 -23.17
N HIS A 408 29.11 5.51 -22.78
CA HIS A 408 28.30 4.89 -21.71
C HIS A 408 26.92 4.54 -22.22
N ASN A 409 26.49 3.33 -21.89
CA ASN A 409 25.07 2.98 -21.90
C ASN A 409 24.49 3.33 -20.52
N CYS A 410 23.71 4.40 -20.45
CA CYS A 410 23.01 4.77 -19.22
C CYS A 410 21.66 4.06 -19.18
N SER A 411 21.45 3.19 -18.20
CA SER A 411 20.18 2.46 -18.00
C SER A 411 19.21 3.16 -17.06
N LEU A 412 19.56 4.36 -16.56
CA LEU A 412 18.74 5.09 -15.60
C LEU A 412 17.33 5.36 -16.14
N LYS A 413 16.34 4.99 -15.35
CA LYS A 413 14.94 5.31 -15.54
C LYS A 413 14.47 6.43 -14.62
N SER A 414 15.05 6.52 -13.42
CA SER A 414 14.70 7.56 -12.44
C SER A 414 15.94 8.10 -11.77
N LEU A 415 16.09 9.42 -11.81
CA LEU A 415 17.19 10.16 -11.18
C LEU A 415 16.64 11.30 -10.32
N TYR A 416 16.93 11.25 -9.02
CA TYR A 416 16.56 12.25 -8.03
C TYR A 416 17.81 12.83 -7.38
N LEU A 417 18.09 14.10 -7.63
CA LEU A 417 19.17 14.89 -7.07
C LEU A 417 18.67 16.10 -6.29
N SER A 418 17.35 16.23 -6.13
CA SER A 418 16.73 17.41 -5.54
C SER A 418 17.14 17.63 -4.07
N GLU A 419 16.98 18.87 -3.61
CA GLU A 419 17.33 19.27 -2.24
C GLU A 419 18.78 18.96 -1.87
N ASN A 420 19.71 19.57 -2.63
CA ASN A 420 21.16 19.49 -2.44
C ASN A 420 21.81 20.86 -2.75
N GLY A 421 23.15 20.90 -2.75
CA GLY A 421 23.94 22.06 -3.14
C GLY A 421 24.64 21.95 -4.50
N PHE A 422 24.10 21.14 -5.41
CA PHE A 422 24.70 20.97 -6.75
C PHE A 422 24.70 22.29 -7.53
N VAL A 423 25.77 22.51 -8.28
CA VAL A 423 25.97 23.69 -9.12
C VAL A 423 26.28 23.27 -10.57
N GLY A 424 26.35 24.23 -11.47
CA GLY A 424 26.73 24.01 -12.87
C GLY A 424 25.52 24.11 -13.81
N VAL A 425 25.79 23.84 -15.09
CA VAL A 425 24.75 23.83 -16.13
C VAL A 425 23.96 22.54 -16.12
N PHE A 426 22.87 22.49 -16.90
CA PHE A 426 22.08 21.26 -17.05
C PHE A 426 22.97 20.05 -17.38
N PRO A 427 22.87 18.93 -16.66
CA PRO A 427 23.86 17.84 -16.68
C PRO A 427 23.99 17.17 -18.06
N GLN A 428 25.10 17.38 -18.75
CA GLN A 428 25.31 16.84 -20.10
C GLN A 428 25.43 15.32 -20.16
N VAL A 429 25.78 14.68 -19.05
CA VAL A 429 25.83 13.22 -18.93
C VAL A 429 24.50 12.55 -19.27
N LEU A 430 23.38 13.27 -19.07
CA LEU A 430 22.03 12.78 -19.35
C LEU A 430 21.77 12.54 -20.85
N ARG A 431 22.63 13.01 -21.75
CA ARG A 431 22.57 12.68 -23.20
C ARG A 431 22.65 11.18 -23.47
N ALA A 432 23.31 10.42 -22.59
CA ALA A 432 23.41 8.97 -22.72
C ALA A 432 22.21 8.20 -22.13
N CYS A 433 21.32 8.88 -21.38
CA CYS A 433 20.25 8.26 -20.59
C CYS A 433 18.90 8.28 -21.33
N ASN A 434 18.83 7.65 -22.49
CA ASN A 434 17.64 7.65 -23.36
C ASN A 434 16.42 6.88 -22.77
N SER A 435 16.60 6.10 -21.72
CA SER A 435 15.55 5.39 -21.00
C SER A 435 14.97 6.18 -19.80
N LEU A 436 15.42 7.43 -19.59
CA LEU A 436 15.04 8.22 -18.42
C LEU A 436 13.58 8.63 -18.50
N VAL A 437 12.83 8.26 -17.44
CA VAL A 437 11.40 8.51 -17.26
C VAL A 437 11.15 9.65 -16.28
N THR A 438 11.96 9.69 -15.21
CA THR A 438 11.85 10.70 -14.15
C THR A 438 13.19 11.38 -13.93
N LEU A 439 13.18 12.72 -14.01
CA LEU A 439 14.29 13.58 -13.63
C LEU A 439 13.81 14.62 -12.61
N ASP A 440 14.39 14.60 -11.42
CA ASP A 440 14.18 15.62 -10.40
C ASP A 440 15.54 16.16 -9.94
N ILE A 441 15.84 17.39 -10.34
CA ILE A 441 17.04 18.16 -9.94
C ILE A 441 16.65 19.45 -9.20
N GLY A 442 15.43 19.51 -8.70
CA GLY A 442 14.87 20.70 -8.00
C GLY A 442 15.62 21.07 -6.74
N ASN A 443 15.42 22.28 -6.25
CA ASN A 443 16.03 22.78 -5.02
C ASN A 443 17.55 22.57 -4.97
N ASN A 444 18.24 23.11 -5.97
CA ASN A 444 19.70 23.11 -6.13
C ASN A 444 20.18 24.51 -6.58
N ARG A 445 21.39 24.60 -7.11
CA ARG A 445 21.98 25.84 -7.62
C ARG A 445 22.41 25.70 -9.08
N PHE A 446 21.71 24.89 -9.87
CA PHE A 446 21.94 24.80 -11.30
C PHE A 446 21.61 26.13 -11.97
N PHE A 447 22.35 26.46 -13.05
CA PHE A 447 22.20 27.74 -13.75
C PHE A 447 22.36 27.59 -15.27
N GLY A 448 22.20 28.70 -15.99
CA GLY A 448 22.30 28.76 -17.43
C GLY A 448 21.01 28.38 -18.15
N VAL A 449 21.09 28.14 -19.44
CA VAL A 449 19.93 27.87 -20.28
C VAL A 449 19.62 26.37 -20.34
N LEU A 450 18.33 26.02 -20.45
CA LEU A 450 17.93 24.65 -20.68
C LEU A 450 18.24 24.26 -22.12
N PRO A 451 19.07 23.23 -22.37
CA PRO A 451 19.54 22.93 -23.70
C PRO A 451 18.48 22.21 -24.56
N PRO A 452 18.32 22.58 -25.85
CA PRO A 452 17.33 21.96 -26.76
C PRO A 452 17.51 20.44 -26.93
N TRP A 453 18.72 19.93 -26.77
CA TRP A 453 19.02 18.50 -26.96
C TRP A 453 18.31 17.58 -25.94
N ILE A 454 17.77 18.11 -24.84
CA ILE A 454 17.07 17.29 -23.83
C ILE A 454 15.97 16.41 -24.46
N VAL A 455 15.33 16.91 -25.47
CA VAL A 455 14.21 16.24 -26.13
C VAL A 455 14.67 15.13 -27.08
N ILE A 456 15.81 15.32 -27.73
CA ILE A 456 16.34 14.36 -28.72
C ILE A 456 16.70 13.03 -28.03
N TRP A 457 17.21 13.10 -26.79
CA TRP A 457 17.78 11.94 -26.11
C TRP A 457 16.85 11.32 -25.05
N VAL A 458 15.84 12.03 -24.57
CA VAL A 458 15.01 11.58 -23.41
C VAL A 458 13.54 11.50 -23.75
N GLN A 459 13.19 10.82 -24.87
CA GLN A 459 11.82 10.67 -25.38
C GLN A 459 10.86 9.95 -24.41
N SER A 460 11.39 9.15 -23.48
CA SER A 460 10.60 8.40 -22.51
C SER A 460 10.20 9.21 -21.27
N MET A 461 10.58 10.50 -21.20
CA MET A 461 10.39 11.34 -20.02
C MET A 461 8.92 11.60 -19.72
N LYS A 462 8.51 11.26 -18.52
CA LYS A 462 7.17 11.55 -17.98
C LYS A 462 7.18 12.68 -16.96
N ILE A 463 8.26 12.83 -16.22
CA ILE A 463 8.38 13.77 -15.12
C ILE A 463 9.69 14.53 -15.26
N LEU A 464 9.59 15.86 -15.35
CA LEU A 464 10.71 16.78 -15.34
C LEU A 464 10.49 17.84 -14.26
N SER A 465 11.33 17.82 -13.22
CA SER A 465 11.34 18.82 -12.17
C SER A 465 12.69 19.52 -12.11
N LEU A 466 12.67 20.83 -12.37
CA LEU A 466 13.81 21.76 -12.31
C LEU A 466 13.57 22.86 -11.28
N ARG A 467 12.50 22.77 -10.47
CA ARG A 467 12.05 23.85 -9.58
C ARG A 467 13.17 24.35 -8.68
N SER A 468 13.08 25.61 -8.27
CA SER A 468 14.00 26.22 -7.29
C SER A 468 15.47 26.03 -7.65
N ASN A 469 15.87 26.58 -8.79
CA ASN A 469 17.23 26.65 -9.30
C ASN A 469 17.50 28.08 -9.86
N ASN A 470 18.62 28.25 -10.53
CA ASN A 470 19.00 29.52 -11.17
C ASN A 470 19.02 29.43 -12.71
N PHE A 471 18.13 28.59 -13.29
CA PHE A 471 18.01 28.49 -14.75
C PHE A 471 17.47 29.80 -15.33
N THR A 472 18.00 30.15 -16.53
CA THR A 472 17.68 31.39 -17.24
C THR A 472 17.35 31.12 -18.72
N GLY A 473 17.02 32.17 -19.48
CA GLY A 473 16.72 32.07 -20.91
C GLY A 473 15.27 31.64 -21.17
N GLU A 474 14.94 31.43 -22.41
CA GLU A 474 13.60 31.03 -22.84
C GLU A 474 13.42 29.52 -22.74
N PHE A 475 12.17 29.07 -22.64
CA PHE A 475 11.86 27.65 -22.72
C PHE A 475 12.16 27.11 -24.14
N PRO A 476 12.92 26.01 -24.26
CA PRO A 476 13.15 25.39 -25.55
C PRO A 476 11.82 24.91 -26.17
N LEU A 477 11.54 25.30 -27.40
CA LEU A 477 10.30 24.88 -28.13
C LEU A 477 10.23 23.36 -28.25
N GLU A 478 11.37 22.72 -28.30
CA GLU A 478 11.56 21.29 -28.41
C GLU A 478 10.94 20.53 -27.24
N LEU A 479 10.77 21.13 -26.06
CA LEU A 479 10.09 20.48 -24.91
C LEU A 479 8.70 19.95 -25.28
N SER A 480 8.02 20.57 -26.23
CA SER A 480 6.73 20.14 -26.74
C SER A 480 6.74 18.78 -27.42
N GLN A 481 7.92 18.28 -27.82
CA GLN A 481 8.09 16.96 -28.46
C GLN A 481 8.17 15.82 -27.44
N LEU A 482 8.25 16.10 -26.12
CA LEU A 482 8.18 15.09 -25.07
C LEU A 482 6.75 14.54 -24.97
N SER A 483 6.41 13.66 -25.89
CA SER A 483 5.03 13.13 -26.04
C SER A 483 4.49 12.39 -24.80
N GLN A 484 5.38 11.87 -23.96
CA GLN A 484 5.05 11.12 -22.74
C GLN A 484 4.99 12.01 -21.50
N LEU A 485 5.35 13.30 -21.60
CA LEU A 485 5.44 14.17 -20.41
C LEU A 485 4.09 14.38 -19.76
N GLN A 486 4.02 14.07 -18.48
CA GLN A 486 2.83 14.18 -17.62
C GLN A 486 2.97 15.31 -16.61
N LEU A 487 4.18 15.53 -16.11
CA LEU A 487 4.48 16.53 -15.11
C LEU A 487 5.67 17.37 -15.56
N LEU A 488 5.44 18.69 -15.63
CA LEU A 488 6.46 19.69 -15.87
C LEU A 488 6.49 20.69 -14.71
N ASP A 489 7.56 20.66 -13.91
CA ASP A 489 7.76 21.61 -12.81
C ASP A 489 9.06 22.39 -13.00
N MET A 490 8.93 23.66 -13.39
CA MET A 490 10.03 24.60 -13.60
C MET A 490 9.89 25.84 -12.72
N ALA A 491 9.12 25.74 -11.66
CA ALA A 491 8.82 26.85 -10.76
C ALA A 491 10.07 27.39 -10.05
N ASN A 492 10.01 28.65 -9.64
CA ASN A 492 11.07 29.32 -8.89
C ASN A 492 12.45 29.21 -9.57
N ASN A 493 12.55 29.88 -10.74
CA ASN A 493 13.74 30.03 -11.55
C ASN A 493 13.80 31.45 -12.12
N SER A 494 14.64 31.69 -13.12
CA SER A 494 14.73 32.97 -13.81
C SER A 494 14.47 32.84 -15.32
N PHE A 495 13.54 31.96 -15.71
CA PHE A 495 13.14 31.83 -17.10
C PHE A 495 12.42 33.08 -17.59
N ILE A 496 12.73 33.49 -18.83
CA ILE A 496 12.19 34.69 -19.48
C ILE A 496 11.38 34.34 -20.74
N GLY A 497 10.82 35.34 -21.38
CA GLY A 497 10.11 35.19 -22.66
C GLY A 497 8.68 34.70 -22.48
N ALA A 498 8.12 34.12 -23.53
CA ALA A 498 6.76 33.64 -23.56
C ALA A 498 6.63 32.16 -23.18
N ILE A 499 5.48 31.75 -22.65
CA ILE A 499 5.11 30.33 -22.61
C ILE A 499 4.97 29.85 -24.05
N PRO A 500 5.69 28.77 -24.47
CA PRO A 500 5.63 28.32 -25.85
C PRO A 500 4.24 27.86 -26.29
N VAL A 501 3.72 28.38 -27.39
CA VAL A 501 2.50 27.92 -28.06
C VAL A 501 2.54 26.40 -28.30
N ALA A 502 3.73 25.89 -28.63
CA ALA A 502 3.97 24.46 -28.88
C ALA A 502 3.66 23.55 -27.65
N PHE A 503 3.59 24.08 -26.41
CA PHE A 503 3.23 23.28 -25.24
C PHE A 503 1.84 22.64 -25.37
N GLY A 504 0.92 23.25 -26.14
CA GLY A 504 -0.33 22.60 -26.50
C GLY A 504 -0.20 21.25 -27.22
N ASN A 505 1.00 20.88 -27.68
CA ASN A 505 1.31 19.60 -28.32
C ASN A 505 1.77 18.48 -27.36
N LEU A 506 1.85 18.72 -26.05
CA LEU A 506 2.20 17.72 -25.05
C LEU A 506 1.11 16.62 -25.01
N THR A 507 1.29 15.59 -25.81
CA THR A 507 0.26 14.59 -26.14
C THR A 507 -0.30 13.86 -24.91
N SER A 508 0.58 13.52 -23.95
CA SER A 508 0.17 12.82 -22.73
C SER A 508 -0.74 13.68 -21.84
N MET A 509 -0.61 15.01 -21.90
CA MET A 509 -1.43 15.95 -21.13
C MET A 509 -2.78 16.29 -21.79
N ARG A 510 -3.01 15.84 -23.04
CA ARG A 510 -4.28 16.08 -23.74
C ARG A 510 -5.42 15.18 -23.31
N ARG A 511 -5.13 14.05 -22.67
CA ARG A 511 -6.13 13.05 -22.27
C ARG A 511 -5.94 12.64 -20.81
N PRO A 512 -7.04 12.43 -20.07
CA PRO A 512 -6.95 11.94 -18.71
C PRO A 512 -6.35 10.52 -18.64
N HIS A 513 -5.52 10.28 -17.66
CA HIS A 513 -4.93 8.97 -17.44
C HIS A 513 -5.93 8.03 -16.77
N ASN A 514 -6.26 6.90 -17.42
CA ASN A 514 -7.17 5.88 -16.90
C ASN A 514 -6.41 4.74 -16.21
N MET A 515 -6.86 4.36 -15.00
CA MET A 515 -6.32 3.22 -14.23
C MET A 515 -6.38 1.88 -14.98
N SER A 516 -7.29 1.73 -15.97
CA SER A 516 -7.49 0.47 -16.70
C SER A 516 -6.39 0.14 -17.71
N THR A 517 -5.58 1.12 -18.10
CA THR A 517 -4.48 0.94 -19.07
C THR A 517 -3.14 0.66 -18.40
N LEU A 518 -3.06 0.79 -17.10
CA LEU A 518 -1.85 0.57 -16.31
C LEU A 518 -1.61 -0.93 -16.11
N ARG A 519 -1.05 -1.60 -17.12
CA ARG A 519 -0.41 -2.90 -16.92
C ARG A 519 0.94 -2.67 -16.24
N PRO A 520 1.21 -3.29 -15.08
CA PRO A 520 2.53 -3.23 -14.50
C PRO A 520 3.52 -3.86 -15.49
N LEU A 521 4.35 -3.06 -16.12
CA LEU A 521 5.49 -3.54 -16.88
C LEU A 521 6.42 -4.28 -15.91
N GLY A 522 6.36 -5.62 -15.94
CA GLY A 522 7.38 -6.46 -15.32
C GLY A 522 7.42 -6.48 -13.80
N GLY A 523 6.30 -6.60 -13.09
CA GLY A 523 6.30 -7.01 -11.68
C GLY A 523 6.90 -6.04 -10.64
N LEU A 524 7.53 -4.95 -11.03
CA LEU A 524 8.13 -3.94 -10.18
C LEU A 524 7.15 -2.76 -10.07
N LYS A 525 6.66 -2.53 -8.87
CA LYS A 525 5.89 -1.32 -8.56
C LYS A 525 6.80 -0.12 -8.76
N TYR A 526 6.37 0.84 -9.56
CA TYR A 526 6.99 2.13 -9.73
C TYR A 526 7.16 2.77 -8.33
N TRP A 527 8.41 3.07 -7.97
CA TRP A 527 8.78 3.58 -6.64
C TRP A 527 8.96 5.10 -6.64
N ASP A 528 8.60 5.77 -7.73
CA ASP A 528 8.79 7.19 -7.88
C ASP A 528 8.04 7.99 -6.82
N LYS A 529 8.71 9.00 -6.31
CA LYS A 529 8.21 9.91 -5.30
C LYS A 529 8.64 11.31 -5.69
N ILE A 530 7.69 12.23 -5.90
CA ILE A 530 7.99 13.62 -6.21
C ILE A 530 7.25 14.56 -5.28
N LYS A 531 7.85 15.71 -4.97
CA LYS A 531 7.21 16.82 -4.29
C LYS A 531 6.66 17.79 -5.33
N ILE A 532 5.41 18.16 -5.22
CA ILE A 532 4.69 19.07 -6.12
C ILE A 532 3.96 20.10 -5.27
N ASN A 533 3.94 21.36 -5.70
CA ASN A 533 3.05 22.36 -5.13
C ASN A 533 1.63 22.13 -5.68
N TRP A 534 0.79 21.51 -4.85
CA TRP A 534 -0.58 21.16 -5.19
C TRP A 534 -1.56 21.96 -4.31
N LYS A 535 -2.40 22.80 -4.94
CA LYS A 535 -3.41 23.60 -4.22
C LYS A 535 -2.76 24.51 -3.17
N GLY A 536 -1.66 25.15 -3.54
CA GLY A 536 -0.91 26.05 -2.66
C GLY A 536 -0.14 25.39 -1.52
N GLN A 537 -0.05 24.07 -1.51
CA GLN A 537 0.69 23.30 -0.51
C GLN A 537 1.68 22.33 -1.15
N GLU A 538 2.89 22.23 -0.62
CA GLU A 538 3.85 21.21 -1.03
C GLU A 538 3.36 19.84 -0.56
N ARG A 539 3.13 18.94 -1.50
CA ARG A 539 2.70 17.56 -1.24
C ARG A 539 3.63 16.56 -1.91
N THR A 540 3.89 15.47 -1.21
CA THR A 540 4.66 14.35 -1.75
C THR A 540 3.71 13.31 -2.33
N PHE A 541 3.86 13.05 -3.62
CA PHE A 541 3.11 12.02 -4.33
C PHE A 541 3.97 10.77 -4.49
N ASN A 542 3.38 9.61 -4.20
CA ASN A 542 3.95 8.29 -4.43
C ASN A 542 2.81 7.41 -4.97
N ARG A 543 3.06 6.31 -5.63
CA ARG A 543 2.07 5.34 -6.15
C ARG A 543 0.94 5.88 -7.05
N THR A 544 0.56 7.13 -6.92
CA THR A 544 -0.47 7.81 -7.75
C THR A 544 0.16 8.74 -8.78
N LEU A 545 1.48 8.74 -8.87
CA LEU A 545 2.23 9.61 -9.78
C LEU A 545 1.85 9.37 -11.25
N GLU A 546 1.53 8.13 -11.59
CA GLU A 546 1.06 7.76 -12.94
C GLU A 546 -0.29 8.39 -13.31
N LEU A 547 -1.00 8.97 -12.33
CA LEU A 547 -2.33 9.57 -12.51
C LEU A 547 -2.29 11.11 -12.47
N ILE A 548 -1.14 11.71 -12.12
CA ILE A 548 -1.01 13.15 -11.98
C ILE A 548 -0.48 13.74 -13.27
N SER A 549 -1.14 14.78 -13.74
CA SER A 549 -0.73 15.54 -14.92
C SER A 549 -0.88 17.03 -14.64
N GLY A 550 0.17 17.81 -14.96
CA GLY A 550 0.10 19.25 -14.77
C GLY A 550 1.39 19.99 -15.07
N ILE A 551 1.27 21.31 -15.04
CA ILE A 551 2.35 22.26 -15.33
C ILE A 551 2.46 23.26 -14.18
N ASP A 552 3.67 23.42 -13.64
CA ASP A 552 4.05 24.49 -12.72
C ASP A 552 5.26 25.26 -13.31
N VAL A 553 5.03 26.49 -13.71
CA VAL A 553 6.06 27.44 -14.17
C VAL A 553 6.01 28.73 -13.36
N SER A 554 5.45 28.66 -12.16
CA SER A 554 5.30 29.81 -11.26
C SER A 554 6.65 30.36 -10.81
N ASP A 555 6.63 31.61 -10.32
CA ASP A 555 7.81 32.26 -9.74
C ASP A 555 8.99 32.30 -10.73
N ASN A 556 8.76 32.93 -11.88
CA ASN A 556 9.70 33.14 -12.98
C ASN A 556 9.56 34.57 -13.53
N LEU A 557 10.22 34.87 -14.62
CA LEU A 557 10.18 36.15 -15.31
C LEU A 557 9.45 36.06 -16.66
N LEU A 558 8.50 35.13 -16.78
CA LEU A 558 7.73 34.90 -18.01
C LEU A 558 6.83 36.08 -18.32
N SER A 559 6.74 36.46 -19.58
CA SER A 559 6.01 37.62 -20.05
C SER A 559 5.06 37.26 -21.22
N ARG A 560 4.36 38.25 -21.80
CA ARG A 560 3.36 38.09 -22.86
C ARG A 560 2.11 37.34 -22.39
N CYS A 561 1.34 36.84 -23.37
CA CYS A 561 0.03 36.23 -23.10
C CYS A 561 0.14 34.75 -22.70
N ILE A 562 -0.85 34.26 -21.97
CA ILE A 562 -1.07 32.81 -21.81
C ILE A 562 -1.55 32.27 -23.17
N PRO A 563 -0.84 31.27 -23.77
CA PRO A 563 -1.23 30.76 -25.09
C PRO A 563 -2.58 30.05 -25.05
N GLU A 564 -3.44 30.29 -26.02
CA GLU A 564 -4.72 29.57 -26.16
C GLU A 564 -4.52 28.07 -26.32
N GLU A 565 -3.40 27.66 -26.90
CA GLU A 565 -3.05 26.24 -27.10
C GLU A 565 -2.90 25.45 -25.81
N LEU A 566 -2.65 26.08 -24.68
CA LEU A 566 -2.65 25.39 -23.38
C LEU A 566 -4.03 24.80 -23.07
N THR A 567 -5.12 25.37 -23.58
CA THR A 567 -6.46 24.86 -23.37
C THR A 567 -6.72 23.50 -24.06
N LYS A 568 -5.83 23.09 -24.98
CA LYS A 568 -5.84 21.75 -25.61
C LYS A 568 -5.37 20.64 -24.67
N LEU A 569 -4.76 20.98 -23.54
CA LEU A 569 -4.22 20.03 -22.55
C LEU A 569 -5.33 19.55 -21.58
N GLN A 570 -6.41 19.02 -22.10
CA GLN A 570 -7.62 18.67 -21.35
C GLN A 570 -7.41 17.64 -20.24
N GLY A 571 -6.29 16.92 -20.23
CA GLY A 571 -5.97 15.90 -19.22
C GLY A 571 -5.20 16.42 -18.01
N ILE A 572 -4.85 17.72 -17.95
CA ILE A 572 -4.14 18.26 -16.78
C ILE A 572 -5.08 18.47 -15.61
N GLN A 573 -4.53 18.26 -14.41
CA GLN A 573 -5.22 18.43 -13.13
C GLN A 573 -4.80 19.71 -12.41
N PHE A 574 -3.62 20.23 -12.70
CA PHE A 574 -3.19 21.51 -12.17
C PHE A 574 -2.40 22.33 -13.18
N LEU A 575 -2.58 23.63 -13.10
CA LEU A 575 -1.86 24.63 -13.85
C LEU A 575 -1.49 25.79 -12.94
N ASN A 576 -0.19 25.99 -12.71
CA ASN A 576 0.33 27.07 -11.90
C ASN A 576 1.24 27.97 -12.75
N LEU A 577 0.78 29.19 -12.99
CA LEU A 577 1.46 30.25 -13.76
C LEU A 577 1.74 31.48 -12.88
N SER A 578 1.50 31.38 -11.57
CA SER A 578 1.55 32.52 -10.64
C SER A 578 2.94 33.15 -10.55
N ARG A 579 3.00 34.40 -10.09
CA ARG A 579 4.25 35.14 -9.86
C ARG A 579 5.14 35.18 -11.10
N ASN A 580 4.61 35.76 -12.17
CA ASN A 580 5.29 36.02 -13.42
C ASN A 580 4.96 37.45 -13.89
N HIS A 581 5.31 37.78 -15.12
CA HIS A 581 4.97 39.05 -15.78
C HIS A 581 4.02 38.84 -16.95
N LEU A 582 3.14 37.81 -16.85
CA LEU A 582 2.17 37.52 -17.88
C LEU A 582 1.17 38.65 -17.99
N SER A 583 0.79 38.97 -19.23
CA SER A 583 -0.14 40.06 -19.59
C SER A 583 -1.30 39.48 -20.44
N CYS A 584 -2.12 40.36 -21.03
CA CYS A 584 -3.30 39.99 -21.80
C CYS A 584 -4.40 39.32 -20.94
N SER A 585 -5.43 38.77 -21.59
CA SER A 585 -6.53 38.09 -20.92
C SER A 585 -6.22 36.61 -20.62
N ILE A 586 -6.96 36.03 -19.70
CA ILE A 586 -7.05 34.57 -19.52
C ILE A 586 -7.72 34.02 -20.80
N PRO A 587 -7.21 32.92 -21.39
CA PRO A 587 -7.80 32.35 -22.60
C PRO A 587 -9.30 32.04 -22.47
N GLU A 588 -10.08 32.42 -23.46
CA GLU A 588 -11.54 32.25 -23.46
C GLU A 588 -11.97 30.79 -23.27
N ASP A 589 -11.22 29.84 -23.87
CA ASP A 589 -11.50 28.40 -23.82
C ASP A 589 -10.89 27.69 -22.61
N ILE A 590 -10.47 28.40 -21.55
CA ILE A 590 -9.87 27.80 -20.34
C ILE A 590 -10.80 26.75 -19.70
N GLY A 591 -12.11 26.90 -19.86
CA GLY A 591 -13.11 25.94 -19.41
C GLY A 591 -13.05 24.56 -20.09
N SER A 592 -12.30 24.41 -21.20
CA SER A 592 -12.09 23.13 -21.86
C SER A 592 -11.16 22.19 -21.06
N LEU A 593 -10.44 22.69 -20.06
CA LEU A 593 -9.59 21.92 -19.16
C LEU A 593 -10.44 21.16 -18.12
N THR A 594 -11.32 20.31 -18.56
CA THR A 594 -12.40 19.71 -17.75
C THR A 594 -11.93 18.88 -16.56
N PHE A 595 -10.69 18.43 -16.53
CA PHE A 595 -10.09 17.69 -15.41
C PHE A 595 -9.28 18.58 -14.44
N LEU A 596 -9.27 19.91 -14.67
CA LEU A 596 -8.49 20.84 -13.86
C LEU A 596 -9.06 20.92 -12.43
N GLU A 597 -8.24 20.61 -11.44
CA GLU A 597 -8.56 20.67 -10.02
C GLU A 597 -7.97 21.92 -9.35
N SER A 598 -6.87 22.47 -9.88
CA SER A 598 -6.16 23.62 -9.33
C SER A 598 -5.68 24.53 -10.45
N LEU A 599 -6.04 25.82 -10.37
CA LEU A 599 -5.58 26.90 -11.24
C LEU A 599 -5.03 28.03 -10.39
N ASP A 600 -3.76 28.39 -10.59
CA ASP A 600 -3.16 29.57 -9.97
C ASP A 600 -2.51 30.44 -11.05
N VAL A 601 -3.06 31.62 -11.27
CA VAL A 601 -2.54 32.64 -12.19
C VAL A 601 -2.27 33.96 -11.43
N SER A 602 -2.20 33.89 -10.11
CA SER A 602 -2.02 35.06 -9.25
C SER A 602 -0.70 35.79 -9.47
N SER A 603 -0.64 37.05 -9.06
CA SER A 603 0.58 37.87 -9.11
C SER A 603 1.19 37.92 -10.51
N ASN A 604 0.41 38.45 -11.44
CA ASN A 604 0.76 38.71 -12.84
C ASN A 604 0.22 40.08 -13.27
N GLY A 605 0.31 40.41 -14.55
CA GLY A 605 -0.30 41.60 -15.17
C GLY A 605 -1.52 41.27 -16.04
N LEU A 606 -2.28 40.24 -15.72
CA LEU A 606 -3.42 39.77 -16.53
C LEU A 606 -4.55 40.81 -16.50
N THR A 607 -5.17 41.04 -17.66
CA THR A 607 -6.22 42.03 -17.88
C THR A 607 -7.50 41.34 -18.42
N GLY A 608 -8.56 42.15 -18.61
CA GLY A 608 -9.84 41.62 -19.12
C GLY A 608 -10.68 40.92 -18.06
N GLU A 609 -11.66 40.17 -18.49
CA GLU A 609 -12.61 39.45 -17.62
C GLU A 609 -12.14 38.04 -17.27
N ILE A 610 -12.67 37.49 -16.19
CA ILE A 610 -12.58 36.04 -15.94
C ILE A 610 -13.50 35.34 -16.96
N PRO A 611 -12.99 34.46 -17.84
CA PRO A 611 -13.81 33.88 -18.91
C PRO A 611 -15.02 33.10 -18.38
N PRO A 612 -16.22 33.32 -18.95
CA PRO A 612 -17.43 32.59 -18.56
C PRO A 612 -17.30 31.06 -18.70
N SER A 613 -16.47 30.59 -19.61
CA SER A 613 -16.17 29.16 -19.81
C SER A 613 -15.61 28.48 -18.56
N MET A 614 -14.97 29.25 -17.65
CA MET A 614 -14.43 28.74 -16.38
C MET A 614 -15.53 28.12 -15.49
N SER A 615 -16.78 28.51 -15.65
CA SER A 615 -17.91 27.91 -14.95
C SER A 615 -18.16 26.44 -15.29
N SER A 616 -17.60 25.93 -16.39
CA SER A 616 -17.68 24.52 -16.82
C SER A 616 -16.67 23.59 -16.12
N LEU A 617 -15.70 24.16 -15.37
CA LEU A 617 -14.65 23.40 -14.66
C LEU A 617 -15.21 22.72 -13.40
N SER A 618 -15.91 21.62 -13.58
CA SER A 618 -16.63 20.93 -12.49
C SER A 618 -15.73 20.30 -11.41
N TRP A 619 -14.46 20.09 -11.70
CA TRP A 619 -13.46 19.53 -10.77
C TRP A 619 -12.60 20.59 -10.08
N LEU A 620 -12.72 21.87 -10.47
CA LEU A 620 -11.90 22.95 -9.94
C LEU A 620 -12.26 23.21 -8.46
N ASN A 621 -11.35 22.91 -7.58
CA ASN A 621 -11.55 23.12 -6.14
C ASN A 621 -10.48 24.02 -5.50
N SER A 622 -9.52 24.51 -6.28
CA SER A 622 -8.52 25.51 -5.89
C SER A 622 -8.33 26.50 -7.03
N LEU A 623 -8.66 27.74 -6.80
CA LEU A 623 -8.46 28.86 -7.72
C LEU A 623 -7.69 29.97 -7.01
N ASN A 624 -6.78 30.61 -7.71
CA ASN A 624 -6.18 31.88 -7.27
C ASN A 624 -5.92 32.78 -8.48
N VAL A 625 -6.63 33.89 -8.56
CA VAL A 625 -6.47 34.92 -9.59
C VAL A 625 -6.06 36.27 -9.00
N SER A 626 -5.73 36.31 -7.70
CA SER A 626 -5.40 37.55 -6.96
C SER A 626 -4.18 38.28 -7.54
N ASN A 627 -4.06 39.56 -7.21
CA ASN A 627 -2.91 40.39 -7.64
C ASN A 627 -2.70 40.41 -9.17
N ASN A 628 -3.74 40.83 -9.90
CA ASN A 628 -3.75 41.02 -11.35
C ASN A 628 -4.47 42.34 -11.69
N LEU A 629 -4.74 42.61 -12.96
CA LEU A 629 -5.48 43.75 -13.47
C LEU A 629 -6.85 43.33 -14.05
N LEU A 630 -7.42 42.24 -13.54
CA LEU A 630 -8.68 41.68 -14.01
C LEU A 630 -9.85 42.59 -13.67
N SER A 631 -10.88 42.58 -14.50
CA SER A 631 -12.08 43.41 -14.37
C SER A 631 -13.35 42.62 -14.71
N GLY A 632 -14.51 43.23 -14.56
CA GLY A 632 -15.79 42.62 -14.88
C GLY A 632 -16.35 41.75 -13.75
N LYS A 633 -17.44 41.08 -14.07
CA LYS A 633 -18.19 40.25 -13.12
C LYS A 633 -17.60 38.83 -13.02
N ILE A 634 -17.42 38.36 -11.78
CA ILE A 634 -17.03 36.97 -11.52
C ILE A 634 -18.11 36.03 -12.11
N PRO A 635 -17.75 35.03 -12.97
CA PRO A 635 -18.71 34.13 -13.58
C PRO A 635 -19.49 33.30 -12.56
N ASN A 636 -20.79 33.17 -12.76
CA ASN A 636 -21.65 32.33 -11.95
C ASN A 636 -21.66 30.89 -12.50
N GLY A 637 -21.38 29.91 -11.65
CA GLY A 637 -21.45 28.49 -12.00
C GLY A 637 -21.44 27.64 -10.74
N SER A 638 -21.92 26.41 -10.81
CA SER A 638 -22.06 25.53 -9.64
C SER A 638 -20.74 25.38 -8.86
N GLN A 639 -19.63 25.25 -9.54
CA GLN A 639 -18.32 25.08 -8.92
C GLN A 639 -17.73 26.43 -8.47
N MET A 640 -17.90 27.49 -9.27
CA MET A 640 -17.40 28.83 -8.92
C MET A 640 -18.03 29.36 -7.63
N GLN A 641 -19.30 29.04 -7.36
CA GLN A 641 -19.99 29.42 -6.13
C GLN A 641 -19.45 28.74 -4.88
N THR A 642 -18.68 27.64 -4.99
CA THR A 642 -18.01 26.99 -3.85
C THR A 642 -16.70 27.67 -3.47
N LEU A 643 -16.15 28.51 -4.33
CA LEU A 643 -14.90 29.26 -4.16
C LEU A 643 -15.19 30.61 -3.48
N THR A 644 -15.60 30.55 -2.22
CA THR A 644 -16.15 31.68 -1.45
C THR A 644 -15.11 32.54 -0.75
N ASP A 645 -13.84 32.20 -0.82
CA ASP A 645 -12.74 32.97 -0.21
C ASP A 645 -12.46 34.24 -1.03
N PRO A 646 -12.76 35.47 -0.52
CA PRO A 646 -12.49 36.68 -1.28
C PRO A 646 -11.01 36.92 -1.57
N SER A 647 -10.11 36.33 -0.77
CA SER A 647 -8.67 36.53 -0.93
C SER A 647 -8.13 36.01 -2.27
N ILE A 648 -8.78 35.00 -2.86
CA ILE A 648 -8.37 34.43 -4.14
C ILE A 648 -8.64 35.37 -5.33
N TYR A 649 -9.49 36.38 -5.16
CA TYR A 649 -9.81 37.41 -6.16
C TYR A 649 -9.21 38.78 -5.80
N SER A 650 -8.59 38.93 -4.63
CA SER A 650 -8.12 40.19 -4.10
C SER A 650 -7.11 40.91 -5.00
N ASN A 651 -6.96 42.20 -4.81
CA ASN A 651 -6.04 43.05 -5.59
C ASN A 651 -6.28 42.98 -7.12
N ASN A 652 -7.56 42.96 -7.52
CA ASN A 652 -8.04 43.18 -8.88
C ASN A 652 -9.09 44.31 -8.81
N SER A 653 -8.68 45.53 -9.09
CA SER A 653 -9.51 46.72 -8.85
C SER A 653 -10.80 46.80 -9.68
N GLY A 654 -10.90 46.00 -10.73
CA GLY A 654 -12.06 45.98 -11.64
C GLY A 654 -13.00 44.79 -11.44
N LEU A 655 -12.67 43.81 -10.58
CA LEU A 655 -13.54 42.65 -10.35
C LEU A 655 -14.69 42.99 -9.37
N CYS A 656 -15.85 42.42 -9.64
CA CYS A 656 -17.05 42.57 -8.83
C CYS A 656 -17.93 41.31 -8.87
N GLY A 657 -18.93 41.22 -8.02
CA GLY A 657 -19.82 40.08 -7.88
C GLY A 657 -19.32 39.03 -6.89
N PHE A 658 -20.22 38.15 -6.45
CA PHE A 658 -19.94 37.19 -5.39
C PHE A 658 -18.63 36.37 -5.65
N PRO A 659 -17.72 36.26 -4.65
CA PRO A 659 -17.84 36.67 -3.24
C PRO A 659 -17.36 38.08 -2.94
N LEU A 660 -17.07 38.91 -3.96
CA LEU A 660 -16.75 40.34 -3.82
C LEU A 660 -18.04 41.20 -3.84
N ASP A 661 -17.86 42.50 -3.72
CA ASP A 661 -18.96 43.48 -3.73
C ASP A 661 -19.73 43.45 -5.08
N MET A 662 -20.99 43.88 -5.06
CA MET A 662 -21.83 43.96 -6.26
C MET A 662 -21.24 44.94 -7.29
N CYS A 663 -21.38 44.58 -8.59
CA CYS A 663 -20.92 45.45 -9.66
C CYS A 663 -21.69 46.76 -9.72
N ALA A 664 -20.98 47.91 -9.75
CA ALA A 664 -21.57 49.23 -9.71
C ALA A 664 -22.51 49.58 -10.88
N ASN A 665 -22.54 48.80 -11.98
CA ASN A 665 -23.34 49.05 -13.18
C ASN A 665 -24.73 48.38 -13.19
N THR A 666 -25.22 47.92 -12.05
CA THR A 666 -26.64 47.59 -11.87
C THR A 666 -27.41 48.76 -11.24
N LEU A 667 -27.00 49.98 -11.54
CA LEU A 667 -27.77 51.17 -11.19
C LEU A 667 -28.93 51.39 -12.16
N LEU A 668 -30.09 50.86 -11.76
CA LEU A 668 -31.38 51.52 -11.78
C LEU A 668 -31.84 52.13 -13.14
N SER A 669 -32.58 51.40 -13.88
CA SER A 669 -33.79 51.96 -14.51
C SER A 669 -34.66 52.53 -13.38
N PRO A 670 -35.09 53.82 -13.45
CA PRO A 670 -35.82 54.44 -12.38
C PRO A 670 -37.32 54.11 -12.42
N ASN A 671 -37.68 52.82 -12.31
CA ASN A 671 -39.08 52.41 -12.24
C ASN A 671 -39.27 51.04 -11.57
N GLU A 672 -38.84 50.94 -10.32
CA GLU A 672 -39.35 49.87 -9.41
C GLU A 672 -39.08 50.28 -7.97
N ARG A 673 -39.72 51.38 -7.57
CA ARG A 673 -40.02 51.63 -6.15
C ARG A 673 -41.35 50.94 -5.90
N ASN A 674 -41.36 49.69 -5.48
CA ASN A 674 -42.41 49.05 -4.68
C ASN A 674 -42.16 47.55 -4.54
N CYS A 675 -41.07 47.14 -3.84
CA CYS A 675 -40.93 45.73 -3.46
C CYS A 675 -40.13 45.50 -2.16
N GLU A 676 -39.85 46.52 -1.36
CA GLU A 676 -39.08 46.35 -0.11
C GLU A 676 -39.93 46.06 1.14
N VAL A 677 -41.24 46.01 1.04
CA VAL A 677 -42.11 45.76 2.20
C VAL A 677 -42.60 44.31 2.29
N GLU A 678 -42.67 43.55 1.21
CA GLU A 678 -43.15 42.18 1.27
C GLU A 678 -42.05 41.16 1.68
N ASP A 679 -40.78 41.41 1.37
CA ASP A 679 -39.69 40.50 1.73
C ASP A 679 -39.34 40.51 3.23
N GLN A 680 -39.55 41.65 3.92
CA GLN A 680 -39.35 41.72 5.37
C GLN A 680 -40.37 40.86 6.15
N TRP A 681 -41.62 40.81 5.69
CA TRP A 681 -42.63 39.95 6.32
C TRP A 681 -42.38 38.48 6.11
N LEU A 682 -41.87 38.07 4.97
CA LEU A 682 -41.46 36.68 4.68
C LEU A 682 -40.29 36.27 5.58
N CYS A 683 -39.30 37.13 5.75
CA CYS A 683 -38.16 36.88 6.65
C CYS A 683 -38.60 36.73 8.12
N TYR A 684 -39.53 37.56 8.58
CA TYR A 684 -40.09 37.45 9.93
C TYR A 684 -40.87 36.13 10.13
N TRP A 685 -41.64 35.68 9.13
CA TRP A 685 -42.38 34.39 9.21
C TRP A 685 -41.43 33.19 9.15
N VAL A 686 -40.36 33.22 8.37
CA VAL A 686 -39.34 32.17 8.32
C VAL A 686 -38.57 32.12 9.65
N ILE A 687 -38.18 33.25 10.21
CA ILE A 687 -37.50 33.31 11.52
C ILE A 687 -38.46 32.84 12.62
N ALA A 688 -39.72 33.27 12.62
CA ALA A 688 -40.73 32.82 13.58
C ALA A 688 -40.97 31.30 13.47
N GLY A 689 -41.00 30.75 12.24
CA GLY A 689 -41.11 29.29 11.99
C GLY A 689 -39.95 28.51 12.54
N ILE A 690 -38.72 29.02 12.32
CA ILE A 690 -37.48 28.39 12.84
C ILE A 690 -37.45 28.43 14.38
N VAL A 691 -37.80 29.57 14.98
CA VAL A 691 -37.85 29.72 16.44
C VAL A 691 -38.95 28.81 17.04
N PHE A 692 -40.11 28.76 16.42
CA PHE A 692 -41.21 27.90 16.87
C PHE A 692 -40.87 26.41 16.69
N GLY A 693 -40.25 26.01 15.58
CA GLY A 693 -39.76 24.65 15.34
C GLY A 693 -38.68 24.26 16.35
N PHE A 694 -37.76 25.19 16.69
CA PHE A 694 -36.73 24.97 17.70
C PHE A 694 -37.33 24.75 19.09
N TRP A 695 -38.35 25.58 19.50
CA TRP A 695 -39.04 25.40 20.77
C TRP A 695 -39.90 24.15 20.84
N LEU A 696 -40.54 23.76 19.74
CA LEU A 696 -41.23 22.48 19.64
C LEU A 696 -40.27 21.28 19.76
N TRP A 697 -39.15 21.36 19.08
CA TRP A 697 -38.12 20.31 19.15
C TRP A 697 -37.53 20.22 20.56
N PHE A 698 -37.20 21.36 21.17
CA PHE A 698 -36.71 21.43 22.54
C PHE A 698 -37.78 20.93 23.57
N GLY A 699 -39.04 21.30 23.39
CA GLY A 699 -40.14 20.81 24.21
C GLY A 699 -40.34 19.30 24.11
N MET A 700 -40.20 18.72 22.91
CA MET A 700 -40.23 17.26 22.71
C MET A 700 -39.06 16.54 23.39
N LEU A 701 -37.85 17.12 23.33
CA LEU A 701 -36.67 16.61 24.02
C LEU A 701 -36.87 16.51 25.54
N PHE A 702 -37.63 17.44 26.15
CA PHE A 702 -37.93 17.39 27.57
C PHE A 702 -39.07 16.42 27.95
N ARG A 703 -40.06 16.20 27.07
CA ARG A 703 -41.21 15.37 27.35
C ARG A 703 -41.05 13.89 27.00
N VAL A 704 -40.27 13.56 25.99
CA VAL A 704 -40.11 12.17 25.51
C VAL A 704 -38.80 11.57 26.02
N LYS A 705 -38.88 10.66 26.97
CA LYS A 705 -37.71 10.03 27.63
C LYS A 705 -36.72 9.37 26.64
N ALA A 706 -37.22 8.78 25.57
CA ALA A 706 -36.40 8.14 24.52
C ALA A 706 -35.56 9.15 23.71
N TRP A 707 -36.10 10.32 23.40
CA TRP A 707 -35.40 11.38 22.67
C TRP A 707 -34.32 12.04 23.52
N ARG A 708 -34.56 12.20 24.80
CA ARG A 708 -33.59 12.73 25.75
C ARG A 708 -32.38 11.80 25.91
N CYS A 709 -32.60 10.48 25.99
CA CYS A 709 -31.53 9.50 26.04
C CYS A 709 -30.72 9.49 24.75
N ALA A 710 -31.33 9.54 23.57
CA ALA A 710 -30.67 9.59 22.29
C ALA A 710 -29.80 10.84 22.11
N PHE A 711 -30.29 12.00 22.56
CA PHE A 711 -29.54 13.28 22.51
C PHE A 711 -28.33 13.27 23.47
N LEU A 712 -28.49 12.76 24.69
CA LEU A 712 -27.36 12.64 25.62
C LEU A 712 -26.31 11.66 25.11
N PHE A 713 -26.70 10.51 24.50
CA PHE A 713 -25.77 9.60 23.82
C PHE A 713 -25.02 10.27 22.65
N PHE A 714 -25.69 11.14 21.89
CA PHE A 714 -25.06 11.88 20.80
C PHE A 714 -24.04 12.90 21.32
N VAL A 715 -24.39 13.65 22.38
CA VAL A 715 -23.49 14.64 23.02
C VAL A 715 -22.27 13.96 23.63
N ASP A 716 -22.44 12.85 24.35
CA ASP A 716 -21.33 12.04 24.89
C ASP A 716 -20.43 11.49 23.78
N GLY A 717 -21.01 11.05 22.65
CA GLY A 717 -20.28 10.59 21.48
C GLY A 717 -19.44 11.69 20.81
N VAL A 718 -19.94 12.93 20.79
CA VAL A 718 -19.21 14.08 20.26
C VAL A 718 -18.11 14.53 21.23
N GLN A 719 -18.39 14.57 22.55
CA GLN A 719 -17.39 14.89 23.58
C GLN A 719 -16.24 13.86 23.57
N CYS A 720 -16.53 12.57 23.43
CA CYS A 720 -15.53 11.54 23.33
C CYS A 720 -14.66 11.66 22.06
N LYS A 721 -15.23 12.15 20.94
CA LYS A 721 -14.49 12.43 19.70
C LYS A 721 -13.62 13.69 19.82
N ILE A 722 -14.09 14.73 20.52
CA ILE A 722 -13.31 15.97 20.74
C ILE A 722 -12.16 15.71 21.71
N MET A 723 -12.39 14.99 22.81
CA MET A 723 -11.33 14.63 23.77
C MET A 723 -10.24 13.74 23.13
N LYS A 724 -10.60 12.84 22.20
CA LYS A 724 -9.62 12.06 21.41
C LYS A 724 -8.83 12.89 20.38
N LYS A 725 -9.31 14.08 20.02
CA LYS A 725 -8.62 14.99 19.09
C LYS A 725 -7.70 16.01 19.82
N VAL A 726 -7.92 16.25 21.09
CA VAL A 726 -7.13 17.17 21.92
C VAL A 726 -5.97 16.44 22.62
N SER A 727 -6.00 15.09 22.70
CA SER A 727 -4.94 14.26 23.30
C SER A 727 -4.02 13.58 22.25
N ARG A 728 -3.99 14.11 21.03
CA ARG A 728 -3.04 13.70 19.97
C ARG A 728 -2.15 14.88 19.59
#